data_8e11e26c1e2a3161dcf72bf9eac1b14a
#
_entry.id   8e11e26c1e2a3161dcf72bf9eac1b14a
#
_cell.length_a   1.000
_cell.length_b   1.000
_cell.length_c   1.000
_cell.angle_alpha   90.00
_cell.angle_beta   90.00
_cell.angle_gamma   90.00
#
_symmetry.space_group_name_H-M   'P 1'
#
loop_
_entity.id
_entity.type
_entity.pdbx_description
1 polymer ?
#
loop_
_entity_poly.entity_id
_entity_poly.type
_entity_poly.pdbx_seq_one_letter_code
_entity_poly.pdbx_strand_id
1 'polypeptide(L)'
;MNRYFIPTFIFLAAGLFSQDVLWPTRVSKLYSSNFGENRDDHFHMGLDIKTNGVIGQEILAVEDGFIHRMTSNYNGYGKALYLTTISGHEVVYGHLNSFTPIMDNVWRLQQAKRRSYRVDAHFSRREFQVKKGDVIAYSGNTGNSFAPHLHFEYRSSKSIPLNPLTNAFDLPDHVMPIPKKLALIPISQGSVVNASPLTQTIPIYRDNSGVYHFADTVSVFGEFAFAIQAVDKREGGNNVYQFHRAELLIDGKMKYELDYTRIPFKEGKFAGTVIQYDLKRQNLGEFQKLYRLEEHKKISIHTANDSGILQLLPGFHSVTINIFDAKGNKAVVRGMIVGTFPMTIDAKEIFRDRKVITLVLSPKRGGLPIRDAVVYNFTPYGFPDEKVQIIHAEQVKKDLHITLPLKSIRDRILQIIGINQLGGMVSPYHWSSMTPKLSVIDIRPNLKIANTERGLFFQVEMDQYVPAQVSMKLANDNTFMSYPLEQIGPNTFLTERLSHHVVNDMKYVDVELSNKGQIRETRFHYQLTATGPGEESNIISNDRNCSIQTQPNTFYQTNVIWIDRVKEFVPVKDGFHLSPVYQLQPYDLALKNKFRVGIRYERDLAAHSNLGIYYYDQKREEWVYTPTENNQRKQILTAELSQMDAVTV
;
A
#
# COMPACT_ATOMS: atom_id res chain seq x y z
N MET A 1 74.20 12.65 -11.39
CA MET A 1 73.62 13.07 -10.11
C MET A 1 72.12 13.34 -10.35
N ASN A 2 71.28 12.31 -10.20
CA ASN A 2 69.84 12.46 -10.33
C ASN A 2 69.22 12.62 -8.94
N ARG A 3 68.65 13.79 -8.70
CA ARG A 3 67.87 14.09 -7.50
C ARG A 3 66.43 13.69 -7.72
N TYR A 4 65.96 12.66 -7.02
CA TYR A 4 64.53 12.29 -6.97
C TYR A 4 63.82 13.24 -5.99
N PHE A 5 62.85 13.98 -6.50
CA PHE A 5 61.88 14.72 -5.69
C PHE A 5 60.77 13.75 -5.26
N ILE A 6 60.62 13.51 -3.95
CA ILE A 6 59.48 12.79 -3.35
C ILE A 6 58.44 13.86 -2.97
N PRO A 7 57.25 13.84 -3.57
CA PRO A 7 56.18 14.75 -3.10
C PRO A 7 55.59 14.18 -1.81
N THR A 8 55.76 14.94 -0.73
CA THR A 8 55.08 14.68 0.55
C THR A 8 53.60 15.00 0.41
N PHE A 9 52.74 13.99 0.29
CA PHE A 9 51.30 14.17 0.40
C PHE A 9 50.96 14.40 1.88
N ILE A 10 50.59 15.63 2.24
CA ILE A 10 49.97 15.98 3.51
C ILE A 10 48.49 15.52 3.38
N PHE A 11 48.17 14.39 3.98
CA PHE A 11 46.78 14.02 4.25
C PHE A 11 46.23 14.95 5.31
N LEU A 12 45.48 15.98 4.92
CA LEU A 12 44.56 16.66 5.83
C LEU A 12 43.47 15.63 6.20
N ALA A 13 43.62 15.00 7.34
CA ALA A 13 42.54 14.30 8.01
C ALA A 13 41.49 15.36 8.37
N ALA A 14 40.44 15.51 7.52
CA ALA A 14 39.22 16.16 7.91
C ALA A 14 38.64 15.33 9.08
N GLY A 15 38.91 15.79 10.30
CA GLY A 15 38.29 15.21 11.47
C GLY A 15 36.78 15.27 11.31
N LEU A 16 36.16 14.13 11.13
CA LEU A 16 34.74 13.97 11.35
C LEU A 16 34.50 14.32 12.84
N PHE A 17 34.21 15.59 13.13
CA PHE A 17 33.60 15.94 14.39
C PHE A 17 32.24 15.26 14.42
N SER A 18 32.15 14.14 15.10
CA SER A 18 30.87 13.58 15.55
C SER A 18 30.17 14.71 16.31
N GLN A 19 29.12 15.28 15.75
CA GLN A 19 28.29 16.25 16.45
C GLN A 19 27.69 15.52 17.65
N ASP A 20 28.14 15.85 18.84
CA ASP A 20 27.66 15.30 20.11
C ASP A 20 26.31 15.97 20.45
N VAL A 21 25.25 15.58 19.70
CA VAL A 21 23.88 16.07 19.92
C VAL A 21 23.30 15.35 21.13
N LEU A 22 22.91 16.12 22.15
CA LEU A 22 22.35 15.58 23.39
C LEU A 22 20.93 14.99 23.13
N TRP A 23 20.63 13.84 23.72
CA TRP A 23 19.27 13.33 23.74
C TRP A 23 18.34 14.28 24.53
N PRO A 24 17.15 14.66 24.00
CA PRO A 24 16.37 15.81 24.50
C PRO A 24 15.61 15.56 25.80
N THR A 25 15.71 14.41 26.43
CA THR A 25 15.08 14.11 27.73
C THR A 25 15.92 13.12 28.56
N ARG A 26 15.82 13.22 29.89
CA ARG A 26 16.46 12.28 30.82
C ARG A 26 15.58 11.06 31.14
N VAL A 27 14.31 11.07 30.75
CA VAL A 27 13.29 10.10 31.20
C VAL A 27 13.41 8.76 30.47
N SER A 28 13.65 8.79 29.17
CA SER A 28 13.72 7.60 28.34
C SER A 28 14.59 7.83 27.11
N LYS A 29 15.30 6.78 26.68
CA LYS A 29 15.98 6.75 25.36
C LYS A 29 15.20 5.98 24.31
N LEU A 30 13.94 5.65 24.59
CA LEU A 30 13.04 4.96 23.67
C LEU A 30 12.14 5.95 22.94
N TYR A 31 11.72 5.57 21.76
CA TYR A 31 10.73 6.29 20.96
C TYR A 31 9.57 5.33 20.59
N SER A 32 8.45 5.88 20.21
CA SER A 32 7.25 5.11 19.78
C SER A 32 7.11 5.06 18.27
N SER A 33 7.72 6.01 17.54
CA SER A 33 7.64 6.16 16.09
C SER A 33 8.93 6.78 15.56
N ASN A 34 9.39 6.34 14.40
CA ASN A 34 10.62 6.84 13.79
C ASN A 34 10.37 7.67 12.52
N PHE A 35 11.44 8.23 11.98
CA PHE A 35 11.44 9.06 10.80
C PHE A 35 11.07 8.24 9.55
N GLY A 36 10.23 8.81 8.69
CA GLY A 36 9.82 8.20 7.43
C GLY A 36 8.63 7.24 7.52
N GLU A 37 8.08 6.98 8.72
CA GLU A 37 6.85 6.20 8.84
C GLU A 37 5.71 6.79 8.00
N ASN A 38 4.97 5.91 7.33
CA ASN A 38 3.79 6.30 6.58
C ASN A 38 2.61 6.60 7.50
N ARG A 39 2.06 7.82 7.42
CA ARG A 39 0.91 8.31 8.19
C ARG A 39 -0.33 8.49 7.30
N ASP A 40 -0.48 7.64 6.28
CA ASP A 40 -1.52 7.65 5.24
C ASP A 40 -1.43 8.88 4.31
N ASP A 41 -1.48 10.10 4.80
CA ASP A 41 -1.44 11.35 4.02
C ASP A 41 -0.08 12.08 4.04
N HIS A 42 0.85 11.66 4.93
CA HIS A 42 2.19 12.25 5.01
C HIS A 42 3.20 11.29 5.64
N PHE A 43 4.49 11.61 5.50
CA PHE A 43 5.56 10.95 6.24
C PHE A 43 5.72 11.55 7.64
N HIS A 44 6.05 10.72 8.61
CA HIS A 44 6.50 11.18 9.91
C HIS A 44 7.88 11.84 9.78
N MET A 45 7.98 13.14 10.11
CA MET A 45 9.16 13.96 9.84
C MET A 45 10.14 14.04 11.02
N GLY A 46 9.94 13.22 12.07
CA GLY A 46 10.75 13.26 13.28
C GLY A 46 10.81 11.91 14.01
N LEU A 47 11.09 12.00 15.31
CA LEU A 47 11.00 10.91 16.29
C LEU A 47 9.94 11.26 17.34
N ASP A 48 9.08 10.30 17.68
CA ASP A 48 8.16 10.43 18.80
C ASP A 48 8.81 9.81 20.05
N ILE A 49 9.53 10.63 20.82
CA ILE A 49 10.33 10.21 21.96
C ILE A 49 9.44 10.00 23.18
N LYS A 50 9.55 8.82 23.81
CA LYS A 50 8.73 8.48 24.98
C LYS A 50 9.07 9.32 26.20
N THR A 51 8.02 9.86 26.84
CA THR A 51 8.07 10.55 28.12
C THR A 51 7.38 9.75 29.23
N ASN A 52 7.39 8.40 29.10
CA ASN A 52 6.71 7.45 29.98
C ASN A 52 5.19 7.71 30.10
N GLY A 53 4.56 8.33 29.10
CA GLY A 53 3.15 8.70 29.12
C GLY A 53 2.80 9.83 30.10
N VAL A 54 3.80 10.59 30.55
CA VAL A 54 3.64 11.65 31.56
C VAL A 54 3.87 13.03 30.94
N ILE A 55 2.99 13.96 31.28
CA ILE A 55 3.08 15.39 30.98
C ILE A 55 4.01 16.07 31.99
N GLY A 56 4.79 17.08 31.57
CA GLY A 56 5.60 17.90 32.46
C GLY A 56 7.02 17.38 32.67
N GLN A 57 7.48 16.41 31.89
CA GLN A 57 8.88 15.98 31.91
C GLN A 57 9.79 17.06 31.27
N GLU A 58 10.97 17.28 31.84
CA GLU A 58 11.92 18.23 31.30
C GLU A 58 12.37 17.89 29.88
N ILE A 59 12.32 18.90 29.01
CA ILE A 59 12.84 18.85 27.65
C ILE A 59 14.07 19.76 27.56
N LEU A 60 15.16 19.19 27.02
CA LEU A 60 16.48 19.77 27.02
C LEU A 60 16.88 20.33 25.65
N ALA A 61 17.60 21.41 25.62
CA ALA A 61 18.30 21.87 24.44
C ALA A 61 19.37 20.84 24.04
N VAL A 62 19.31 20.35 22.80
CA VAL A 62 20.22 19.29 22.31
C VAL A 62 21.61 19.81 21.95
N GLU A 63 21.74 21.10 21.68
CA GLU A 63 22.96 21.84 21.36
C GLU A 63 22.87 23.27 21.89
N ASP A 64 24.00 23.95 21.92
CA ASP A 64 24.05 25.42 22.11
C ASP A 64 23.33 26.11 20.94
N GLY A 65 22.61 27.18 21.24
CA GLY A 65 21.90 27.92 20.20
C GLY A 65 20.97 28.99 20.74
N PHE A 66 19.90 29.27 20.01
CA PHE A 66 18.85 30.19 20.45
C PHE A 66 17.48 29.76 19.94
N ILE A 67 16.46 29.97 20.77
CA ILE A 67 15.08 29.76 20.36
C ILE A 67 14.64 30.90 19.46
N HIS A 68 14.44 30.64 18.19
CA HIS A 68 14.05 31.66 17.21
C HIS A 68 12.55 31.75 16.99
N ARG A 69 11.78 30.71 17.38
CA ARG A 69 10.34 30.68 17.17
C ARG A 69 9.63 29.87 18.24
N MET A 70 8.48 30.34 18.68
CA MET A 70 7.51 29.61 19.52
C MET A 70 6.15 29.59 18.84
N THR A 71 5.51 28.43 18.79
CA THR A 71 4.17 28.30 18.22
C THR A 71 3.18 27.62 19.17
N SER A 72 1.90 27.94 19.01
CA SER A 72 0.81 27.12 19.55
C SER A 72 -0.34 27.03 18.55
N ASN A 73 -0.88 25.81 18.39
CA ASN A 73 -2.01 25.54 17.51
C ASN A 73 -2.86 24.43 18.13
N TYR A 74 -4.13 24.32 17.71
CA TYR A 74 -5.01 23.22 18.12
C TYR A 74 -4.62 21.89 17.45
N ASN A 75 -4.05 21.96 16.27
CA ASN A 75 -3.64 20.83 15.43
C ASN A 75 -2.12 20.81 15.19
N GLY A 76 -1.61 19.79 14.51
CA GLY A 76 -0.20 19.61 14.17
C GLY A 76 0.65 19.47 15.41
N TYR A 77 1.75 20.24 15.51
CA TYR A 77 2.69 20.19 16.66
C TYR A 77 2.11 20.68 17.98
N GLY A 78 0.91 21.28 18.01
CA GLY A 78 0.38 21.89 19.22
C GLY A 78 1.23 23.08 19.67
N LYS A 79 1.75 23.05 20.92
CA LYS A 79 2.80 23.94 21.37
C LYS A 79 4.16 23.41 20.92
N ALA A 80 4.95 24.28 20.27
CA ALA A 80 6.28 23.89 19.79
C ALA A 80 7.32 24.99 19.97
N LEU A 81 8.59 24.57 20.17
CA LEU A 81 9.78 25.39 20.13
C LEU A 81 10.64 25.04 18.92
N TYR A 82 11.27 26.06 18.38
CA TYR A 82 12.23 25.96 17.28
C TYR A 82 13.57 26.53 17.73
N LEU A 83 14.58 25.68 17.81
CA LEU A 83 15.95 26.01 18.17
C LEU A 83 16.80 26.10 16.90
N THR A 84 17.50 27.23 16.69
CA THR A 84 18.62 27.29 15.75
C THR A 84 19.88 26.98 16.51
N THR A 85 20.59 25.93 16.16
CA THR A 85 21.83 25.48 16.79
C THR A 85 23.02 26.25 16.27
N ILE A 86 24.14 26.24 17.02
CA ILE A 86 25.40 26.82 16.55
C ILE A 86 26.01 26.06 15.37
N SER A 87 25.70 24.78 15.23
CA SER A 87 26.06 23.92 14.07
C SER A 87 25.29 24.29 12.81
N GLY A 88 24.27 25.15 12.91
CA GLY A 88 23.45 25.60 11.76
C GLY A 88 22.24 24.77 11.48
N HIS A 89 21.86 23.84 12.36
CA HIS A 89 20.63 23.04 12.21
C HIS A 89 19.44 23.75 12.86
N GLU A 90 18.25 23.40 12.39
CA GLU A 90 16.99 23.73 13.05
C GLU A 90 16.45 22.49 13.79
N VAL A 91 16.09 22.65 15.05
CA VAL A 91 15.50 21.57 15.86
C VAL A 91 14.10 21.98 16.29
N VAL A 92 13.13 21.08 16.14
CA VAL A 92 11.74 21.29 16.54
C VAL A 92 11.37 20.34 17.68
N TYR A 93 10.79 20.92 18.72
CA TYR A 93 10.23 20.21 19.87
C TYR A 93 8.72 20.43 19.87
N GLY A 94 7.94 19.41 19.58
CA GLY A 94 6.48 19.45 19.44
C GLY A 94 5.73 18.81 20.60
N HIS A 95 4.42 18.97 20.59
CA HIS A 95 3.46 18.46 21.57
C HIS A 95 3.70 18.90 23.02
N LEU A 96 4.37 20.03 23.22
CA LEU A 96 4.76 20.54 24.53
C LEU A 96 3.55 20.93 25.40
N ASN A 97 3.67 20.76 26.71
CA ASN A 97 2.70 21.25 27.67
C ASN A 97 2.91 22.74 27.99
N SER A 98 4.16 23.11 28.32
CA SER A 98 4.55 24.47 28.65
C SER A 98 6.01 24.72 28.28
N PHE A 99 6.37 26.01 28.23
CA PHE A 99 7.74 26.47 28.07
C PHE A 99 8.34 26.73 29.45
N THR A 100 9.59 27.16 29.50
CA THR A 100 10.16 27.69 30.76
C THR A 100 9.39 28.93 31.26
N PRO A 101 9.41 29.29 32.55
CA PRO A 101 8.60 30.40 33.07
C PRO A 101 8.77 31.70 32.29
N ILE A 102 10.01 32.03 31.88
CA ILE A 102 10.30 33.25 31.12
C ILE A 102 9.65 33.20 29.74
N MET A 103 9.83 32.11 29.01
CA MET A 103 9.24 31.91 27.67
C MET A 103 7.72 31.78 27.74
N ASP A 104 7.18 31.14 28.78
CA ASP A 104 5.72 30.98 28.97
C ASP A 104 5.06 32.35 29.21
N ASN A 105 5.69 33.24 29.95
CA ASN A 105 5.19 34.62 30.12
C ASN A 105 5.14 35.37 28.78
N VAL A 106 6.20 35.31 27.98
CA VAL A 106 6.22 35.95 26.67
C VAL A 106 5.13 35.34 25.75
N TRP A 107 4.97 34.03 25.76
CA TRP A 107 3.94 33.33 24.98
C TRP A 107 2.51 33.76 25.42
N ARG A 108 2.26 33.86 26.74
CA ARG A 108 0.95 34.33 27.28
C ARG A 108 0.66 35.77 26.89
N LEU A 109 1.65 36.65 26.91
CA LEU A 109 1.51 38.04 26.44
C LEU A 109 1.12 38.08 24.95
N GLN A 110 1.72 37.24 24.11
CA GLN A 110 1.35 37.12 22.69
C GLN A 110 -0.08 36.61 22.52
N GLN A 111 -0.53 35.63 23.30
CA GLN A 111 -1.92 35.15 23.30
C GLN A 111 -2.89 36.28 23.70
N ALA A 112 -2.61 36.97 24.80
CA ALA A 112 -3.45 38.05 25.25
C ALA A 112 -3.56 39.19 24.21
N LYS A 113 -2.45 39.59 23.60
CA LYS A 113 -2.40 40.60 22.54
C LYS A 113 -3.24 40.18 21.31
N ARG A 114 -3.16 38.90 20.92
CA ARG A 114 -3.86 38.35 19.75
C ARG A 114 -5.28 37.89 20.06
N ARG A 115 -5.65 37.80 21.35
CA ARG A 115 -6.93 37.20 21.81
C ARG A 115 -7.17 35.83 21.19
N SER A 116 -6.11 35.01 21.12
CA SER A 116 -6.14 33.70 20.43
C SER A 116 -5.18 32.73 21.07
N TYR A 117 -5.59 31.45 21.14
CA TYR A 117 -4.67 30.37 21.49
C TYR A 117 -3.57 30.17 20.44
N ARG A 118 -3.86 30.49 19.19
CA ARG A 118 -2.90 30.39 18.10
C ARG A 118 -1.88 31.51 18.18
N VAL A 119 -0.63 31.14 18.40
CA VAL A 119 0.53 32.02 18.43
C VAL A 119 1.57 31.53 17.44
N ASP A 120 2.20 32.47 16.76
CA ASP A 120 3.42 32.26 15.98
C ASP A 120 4.31 33.48 16.26
N ALA A 121 5.28 33.29 17.15
CA ALA A 121 6.16 34.36 17.64
C ALA A 121 7.59 34.04 17.25
N HIS A 122 8.25 35.01 16.65
CA HIS A 122 9.64 34.96 16.21
C HIS A 122 10.53 35.84 17.09
N PHE A 123 11.74 35.37 17.33
CA PHE A 123 12.70 35.99 18.23
C PHE A 123 14.05 36.19 17.54
N SER A 124 14.74 37.23 17.93
CA SER A 124 16.11 37.49 17.48
C SER A 124 17.11 36.58 18.21
N ARG A 125 18.30 36.43 17.63
CA ARG A 125 19.39 35.61 18.19
C ARG A 125 19.76 36.00 19.65
N ARG A 126 19.47 37.24 20.09
CA ARG A 126 19.86 37.76 21.41
C ARG A 126 18.84 37.52 22.52
N GLU A 127 17.59 37.10 22.18
CA GLU A 127 16.50 37.07 23.16
C GLU A 127 16.46 35.79 24.01
N PHE A 128 16.57 34.60 23.38
CA PHE A 128 16.48 33.32 24.08
C PHE A 128 17.68 32.44 23.71
N GLN A 129 18.86 32.79 24.22
CA GLN A 129 20.03 31.92 24.08
C GLN A 129 19.92 30.75 25.05
N VAL A 130 20.36 29.59 24.62
CA VAL A 130 20.35 28.35 25.40
C VAL A 130 21.67 27.62 25.25
N LYS A 131 22.07 26.92 26.28
CA LYS A 131 23.19 25.99 26.30
C LYS A 131 22.68 24.56 26.16
N LYS A 132 23.50 23.70 25.58
CA LYS A 132 23.28 22.25 25.55
C LYS A 132 22.97 21.72 26.95
N GLY A 133 21.82 21.07 27.13
CA GLY A 133 21.37 20.53 28.41
C GLY A 133 20.51 21.47 29.24
N ASP A 134 20.32 22.72 28.83
CA ASP A 134 19.38 23.63 29.50
C ASP A 134 17.95 23.06 29.33
N VAL A 135 17.15 23.19 30.40
CA VAL A 135 15.71 22.92 30.31
C VAL A 135 15.04 24.05 29.52
N ILE A 136 14.38 23.73 28.42
CA ILE A 136 13.74 24.72 27.53
C ILE A 136 12.23 24.62 27.52
N ALA A 137 11.66 23.43 27.86
CA ALA A 137 10.24 23.20 27.88
C ALA A 137 9.88 21.96 28.72
N TYR A 138 8.61 21.66 28.78
CA TYR A 138 8.05 20.46 29.44
C TYR A 138 7.17 19.67 28.49
N SER A 139 7.31 18.34 28.53
CA SER A 139 6.55 17.41 27.67
C SER A 139 5.05 17.52 27.84
N GLY A 140 4.29 17.27 26.79
CA GLY A 140 2.84 17.40 26.81
C GLY A 140 2.13 16.43 25.89
N ASN A 141 0.90 16.80 25.54
CA ASN A 141 0.00 16.08 24.64
C ASN A 141 -0.86 17.07 23.82
N THR A 142 -0.27 18.21 23.39
CA THR A 142 -0.99 19.25 22.64
C THR A 142 -0.92 19.00 21.14
N GLY A 143 -1.90 19.53 20.38
CA GLY A 143 -1.99 19.32 18.93
C GLY A 143 -2.50 17.92 18.56
N ASN A 144 -2.02 17.37 17.44
CA ASN A 144 -2.40 16.03 16.97
C ASN A 144 -1.56 14.96 17.68
N SER A 145 -1.92 14.61 18.90
CA SER A 145 -1.21 13.64 19.72
C SER A 145 -2.21 12.75 20.49
N PHE A 146 -2.00 11.43 20.48
CA PHE A 146 -2.87 10.46 21.18
C PHE A 146 -2.45 10.23 22.63
N ALA A 147 -1.17 10.41 22.95
CA ALA A 147 -0.63 10.17 24.29
C ALA A 147 0.58 11.05 24.53
N PRO A 148 0.94 11.38 25.81
CA PRO A 148 2.08 12.21 26.13
C PRO A 148 3.41 11.66 25.58
N HIS A 149 4.08 12.46 24.72
CA HIS A 149 5.39 12.19 24.14
C HIS A 149 6.04 13.51 23.69
N LEU A 150 7.29 13.45 23.29
CA LEU A 150 7.96 14.55 22.60
C LEU A 150 8.10 14.21 21.11
N HIS A 151 7.46 14.99 20.23
CA HIS A 151 7.79 14.97 18.82
C HIS A 151 9.06 15.80 18.59
N PHE A 152 10.09 15.16 18.04
CA PHE A 152 11.41 15.76 17.85
C PHE A 152 11.82 15.72 16.39
N GLU A 153 12.10 16.89 15.79
CA GLU A 153 12.66 16.96 14.43
C GLU A 153 14.05 17.56 14.43
N TYR A 154 14.92 17.00 13.59
CA TYR A 154 16.24 17.53 13.29
C TYR A 154 16.28 17.93 11.81
N ARG A 155 16.57 19.18 11.53
CA ARG A 155 16.48 19.74 10.18
C ARG A 155 17.79 20.36 9.76
N SER A 156 18.09 20.31 8.46
CA SER A 156 19.23 21.05 7.90
C SER A 156 19.05 22.57 8.03
N SER A 157 20.10 23.32 7.74
CA SER A 157 20.07 24.81 7.69
C SER A 157 19.07 25.38 6.67
N LYS A 158 18.57 24.54 5.75
CA LYS A 158 17.49 24.88 4.80
C LYS A 158 16.12 24.35 5.24
N SER A 159 15.98 24.03 6.53
CA SER A 159 14.76 23.47 7.13
C SER A 159 14.26 22.18 6.46
N ILE A 160 15.17 21.38 5.90
CA ILE A 160 14.83 20.05 5.36
C ILE A 160 14.89 19.03 6.50
N PRO A 161 13.81 18.30 6.83
CA PRO A 161 13.83 17.24 7.81
C PRO A 161 14.85 16.15 7.46
N LEU A 162 15.66 15.79 8.43
CA LEU A 162 16.69 14.76 8.40
C LEU A 162 16.32 13.67 9.40
N ASN A 163 16.66 12.43 9.10
CA ASN A 163 16.45 11.34 10.05
C ASN A 163 17.33 11.54 11.30
N PRO A 164 16.73 11.78 12.49
CA PRO A 164 17.52 12.04 13.68
C PRO A 164 18.41 10.87 14.13
N LEU A 165 18.03 9.62 13.79
CA LEU A 165 18.80 8.42 14.14
C LEU A 165 20.09 8.25 13.32
N THR A 166 20.18 8.90 12.16
CA THR A 166 21.39 8.87 11.31
C THR A 166 22.16 10.19 11.32
N ASN A 167 21.50 11.32 11.67
CA ASN A 167 22.09 12.65 11.57
C ASN A 167 22.34 13.35 12.89
N ALA A 168 21.69 12.90 13.99
CA ALA A 168 21.80 13.56 15.29
C ALA A 168 22.23 12.62 16.42
N PHE A 169 21.63 11.43 16.52
CA PHE A 169 21.80 10.58 17.69
C PHE A 169 22.57 9.30 17.38
N ASP A 170 23.58 9.03 18.21
CA ASP A 170 24.27 7.74 18.21
C ASP A 170 23.71 6.84 19.32
N LEU A 171 22.60 6.16 19.01
CA LEU A 171 21.96 5.22 19.93
C LEU A 171 22.40 3.79 19.60
N PRO A 172 22.84 2.98 20.59
CA PRO A 172 23.17 1.56 20.35
C PRO A 172 21.94 0.80 19.84
N ASP A 173 22.14 -0.01 18.81
CA ASP A 173 21.16 -0.92 18.26
C ASP A 173 21.88 -2.06 17.51
N HIS A 174 21.51 -3.31 17.81
CA HIS A 174 22.08 -4.51 17.19
C HIS A 174 20.99 -5.42 16.62
N VAL A 175 19.73 -4.94 16.61
CA VAL A 175 18.59 -5.71 16.11
C VAL A 175 18.45 -5.49 14.61
N MET A 176 18.60 -6.53 13.83
CA MET A 176 18.41 -6.48 12.37
C MET A 176 16.93 -6.33 12.02
N PRO A 177 16.59 -5.62 10.93
CA PRO A 177 15.23 -5.61 10.38
C PRO A 177 14.71 -7.01 10.10
N ILE A 178 13.38 -7.17 10.17
CA ILE A 178 12.70 -8.46 10.02
C ILE A 178 11.81 -8.43 8.78
N PRO A 179 12.26 -8.96 7.63
CA PRO A 179 11.41 -9.19 6.45
C PRO A 179 10.32 -10.22 6.76
N LYS A 180 9.10 -10.00 6.25
CA LYS A 180 7.94 -10.87 6.50
C LYS A 180 7.34 -11.45 5.24
N LYS A 181 7.08 -10.60 4.25
CA LYS A 181 6.45 -10.99 2.99
C LYS A 181 7.02 -10.17 1.85
N LEU A 182 6.98 -10.73 0.67
CA LEU A 182 7.27 -10.07 -0.59
C LEU A 182 5.97 -9.95 -1.39
N ALA A 183 5.78 -8.84 -2.09
CA ALA A 183 4.73 -8.71 -3.10
C ALA A 183 5.40 -8.54 -4.47
N LEU A 184 4.87 -9.22 -5.49
CA LEU A 184 5.24 -9.05 -6.89
C LEU A 184 4.02 -8.51 -7.63
N ILE A 185 4.23 -7.41 -8.33
CA ILE A 185 3.18 -6.61 -8.93
C ILE A 185 3.36 -6.62 -10.45
N PRO A 186 2.46 -7.24 -11.24
CA PRO A 186 2.43 -7.07 -12.69
C PRO A 186 2.12 -5.60 -13.03
N ILE A 187 2.94 -4.95 -13.87
CA ILE A 187 2.83 -3.51 -14.13
C ILE A 187 2.12 -3.21 -15.45
N SER A 188 2.56 -3.80 -16.56
CA SER A 188 2.00 -3.49 -17.90
C SER A 188 0.91 -4.48 -18.32
N GLN A 189 0.22 -4.16 -19.42
CA GLN A 189 -0.75 -5.06 -20.02
C GLN A 189 -0.07 -6.37 -20.46
N GLY A 190 -0.70 -7.50 -20.18
CA GLY A 190 -0.16 -8.83 -20.48
C GLY A 190 0.93 -9.31 -19.52
N SER A 191 1.36 -8.51 -18.56
CA SER A 191 2.31 -8.94 -17.52
C SER A 191 1.66 -9.91 -16.53
N VAL A 192 2.39 -10.95 -16.16
CA VAL A 192 1.93 -11.95 -15.20
C VAL A 192 3.04 -12.35 -14.22
N VAL A 193 2.62 -12.71 -13.01
CA VAL A 193 3.44 -13.34 -11.96
C VAL A 193 2.77 -14.66 -11.59
N ASN A 194 3.50 -15.78 -11.69
CA ASN A 194 2.94 -17.14 -11.52
C ASN A 194 1.67 -17.35 -12.33
N ALA A 195 1.71 -16.92 -13.60
CA ALA A 195 0.59 -16.96 -14.54
C ALA A 195 -0.66 -16.15 -14.12
N SER A 196 -0.55 -15.29 -13.12
CA SER A 196 -1.62 -14.38 -12.68
C SER A 196 -1.31 -12.94 -13.07
N PRO A 197 -2.28 -12.18 -13.62
CA PRO A 197 -2.12 -10.75 -13.88
C PRO A 197 -2.34 -9.88 -12.63
N LEU A 198 -2.70 -10.49 -11.50
CA LEU A 198 -2.92 -9.82 -10.22
C LEU A 198 -1.68 -9.89 -9.33
N THR A 199 -1.55 -8.93 -8.43
CA THR A 199 -0.48 -8.90 -7.41
C THR A 199 -0.44 -10.21 -6.61
N GLN A 200 0.76 -10.77 -6.46
CA GLN A 200 1.01 -12.00 -5.70
C GLN A 200 1.81 -11.68 -4.44
N THR A 201 1.36 -12.15 -3.28
CA THR A 201 2.13 -12.06 -2.04
C THR A 201 2.78 -13.40 -1.70
N ILE A 202 4.06 -13.37 -1.35
CA ILE A 202 4.88 -14.55 -1.09
C ILE A 202 5.48 -14.44 0.31
N PRO A 203 5.35 -15.46 1.16
CA PRO A 203 5.96 -15.49 2.48
C PRO A 203 7.48 -15.55 2.40
N ILE A 204 8.14 -14.93 3.38
CA ILE A 204 9.59 -15.00 3.58
C ILE A 204 9.86 -15.84 4.83
N TYR A 205 10.80 -16.74 4.75
CA TYR A 205 11.29 -17.55 5.87
C TYR A 205 12.78 -17.31 6.12
N ARG A 206 13.23 -17.54 7.32
CA ARG A 206 14.65 -17.42 7.72
C ARG A 206 15.28 -18.79 7.84
N ASP A 207 16.43 -18.98 7.22
CA ASP A 207 17.19 -20.22 7.35
C ASP A 207 18.06 -20.26 8.62
N ASN A 208 18.71 -21.39 8.86
CA ASN A 208 19.58 -21.61 10.03
C ASN A 208 20.84 -20.71 10.01
N SER A 209 21.25 -20.18 8.86
CA SER A 209 22.38 -19.26 8.73
C SER A 209 21.98 -17.80 9.00
N GLY A 210 20.70 -17.55 9.20
CA GLY A 210 20.16 -16.21 9.44
C GLY A 210 19.79 -15.43 8.17
N VAL A 211 19.93 -16.02 6.99
CA VAL A 211 19.52 -15.45 5.71
C VAL A 211 18.04 -15.70 5.48
N TYR A 212 17.37 -14.71 4.94
CA TYR A 212 15.96 -14.81 4.58
C TYR A 212 15.79 -15.27 3.13
N HIS A 213 14.79 -16.11 2.89
CA HIS A 213 14.45 -16.61 1.56
C HIS A 213 12.96 -16.47 1.31
N PHE A 214 12.56 -16.14 0.08
CA PHE A 214 11.18 -16.36 -0.32
C PHE A 214 11.03 -17.78 -0.90
N ALA A 215 9.87 -18.38 -0.59
CA ALA A 215 9.57 -19.75 -1.00
C ALA A 215 9.42 -19.81 -2.52
N ASP A 216 9.84 -20.92 -3.09
CA ASP A 216 9.66 -21.33 -4.47
C ASP A 216 10.20 -20.35 -5.55
N THR A 217 10.52 -20.91 -6.69
CA THR A 217 10.87 -20.14 -7.87
C THR A 217 9.62 -19.46 -8.42
N VAL A 218 9.65 -18.13 -8.51
CA VAL A 218 8.53 -17.33 -9.04
C VAL A 218 8.72 -17.12 -10.53
N SER A 219 7.70 -17.43 -11.34
CA SER A 219 7.72 -17.16 -12.78
C SER A 219 7.15 -15.78 -13.10
N VAL A 220 7.79 -15.05 -14.02
CA VAL A 220 7.40 -13.70 -14.42
C VAL A 220 7.43 -13.54 -15.93
N PHE A 221 6.48 -12.76 -16.46
CA PHE A 221 6.48 -12.29 -17.84
C PHE A 221 6.03 -10.83 -17.91
N GLY A 222 6.61 -10.08 -18.85
CA GLY A 222 6.33 -8.65 -19.00
C GLY A 222 6.96 -7.79 -17.90
N GLU A 223 6.47 -6.59 -17.77
CA GLU A 223 6.93 -5.66 -16.72
C GLU A 223 6.33 -6.00 -15.37
N PHE A 224 7.15 -6.12 -14.36
CA PHE A 224 6.73 -6.37 -12.98
C PHE A 224 7.63 -5.61 -12.01
N ALA A 225 7.19 -5.53 -10.76
CA ALA A 225 7.93 -4.86 -9.69
C ALA A 225 7.83 -5.62 -8.37
N PHE A 226 8.69 -5.26 -7.41
CA PHE A 226 8.69 -5.79 -6.06
C PHE A 226 8.20 -4.75 -5.06
N ALA A 227 7.52 -5.23 -4.00
CA ALA A 227 7.31 -4.50 -2.77
C ALA A 227 7.57 -5.44 -1.58
N ILE A 228 8.05 -4.88 -0.45
CA ILE A 228 8.45 -5.68 0.70
C ILE A 228 7.74 -5.23 1.96
N GLN A 229 7.18 -6.19 2.68
CA GLN A 229 6.75 -6.02 4.06
C GLN A 229 7.91 -6.38 4.98
N ALA A 230 8.48 -5.39 5.64
CA ALA A 230 9.52 -5.56 6.64
C ALA A 230 9.30 -4.59 7.80
N VAL A 231 9.74 -4.97 8.97
CA VAL A 231 9.67 -4.14 10.16
C VAL A 231 11.03 -4.08 10.82
N ASP A 232 11.29 -2.96 11.47
CA ASP A 232 12.43 -2.80 12.34
C ASP A 232 12.01 -2.89 13.80
N LYS A 233 12.93 -3.28 14.70
CA LYS A 233 12.76 -3.33 16.14
C LYS A 233 14.04 -2.85 16.79
N ARG A 234 13.93 -2.45 18.05
CA ARG A 234 15.05 -2.00 18.83
C ARG A 234 15.09 -2.66 20.20
N GLU A 235 16.31 -2.82 20.72
CA GLU A 235 16.55 -3.33 22.09
C GLU A 235 15.84 -2.47 23.14
N GLY A 236 15.24 -3.12 24.14
CA GLY A 236 14.58 -2.47 25.26
C GLY A 236 13.20 -1.86 24.95
N GLY A 237 12.70 -2.00 23.70
CA GLY A 237 11.39 -1.52 23.27
C GLY A 237 10.53 -2.58 22.62
N ASN A 238 9.20 -2.45 22.71
CA ASN A 238 8.24 -3.34 22.07
C ASN A 238 7.64 -2.74 20.80
N ASN A 239 8.03 -1.53 20.42
CA ASN A 239 7.52 -0.87 19.23
C ASN A 239 8.11 -1.50 17.96
N VAL A 240 7.35 -1.36 16.89
CA VAL A 240 7.71 -1.75 15.53
C VAL A 240 7.90 -0.47 14.72
N TYR A 241 8.96 -0.40 13.96
CA TYR A 241 9.37 0.80 13.24
C TYR A 241 9.48 0.54 11.74
N GLN A 242 9.49 1.63 10.98
CA GLN A 242 9.90 1.65 9.59
C GLN A 242 11.40 1.36 9.49
N PHE A 243 11.82 0.51 8.56
CA PHE A 243 13.23 0.35 8.24
C PHE A 243 13.79 1.62 7.56
N HIS A 244 15.10 1.81 7.61
CA HIS A 244 15.75 3.03 7.11
C HIS A 244 16.03 3.00 5.61
N ARG A 245 16.53 1.87 5.08
CA ARG A 245 16.94 1.76 3.67
C ARG A 245 16.68 0.36 3.13
N ALA A 246 16.36 0.27 1.84
CA ALA A 246 16.25 -0.99 1.12
C ALA A 246 16.88 -0.91 -0.26
N GLU A 247 17.52 -1.99 -0.68
CA GLU A 247 18.17 -2.16 -1.97
C GLU A 247 17.61 -3.40 -2.68
N LEU A 248 17.28 -3.29 -3.95
CA LEU A 248 16.90 -4.40 -4.83
C LEU A 248 17.99 -4.65 -5.85
N LEU A 249 18.52 -5.87 -5.88
CA LEU A 249 19.49 -6.32 -6.86
C LEU A 249 18.95 -7.51 -7.66
N ILE A 250 19.15 -7.46 -8.98
CA ILE A 250 18.88 -8.59 -9.90
C ILE A 250 20.21 -8.97 -10.55
N ASP A 251 20.58 -10.25 -10.44
CA ASP A 251 21.85 -10.78 -10.95
C ASP A 251 23.06 -9.96 -10.46
N GLY A 252 23.01 -9.56 -9.18
CA GLY A 252 24.03 -8.73 -8.52
C GLY A 252 24.04 -7.25 -8.93
N LYS A 253 23.15 -6.81 -9.83
CA LYS A 253 23.09 -5.41 -10.28
C LYS A 253 21.98 -4.65 -9.54
N MET A 254 22.30 -3.49 -8.99
CA MET A 254 21.35 -2.60 -8.36
C MET A 254 20.25 -2.19 -9.35
N LYS A 255 18.99 -2.37 -8.98
CA LYS A 255 17.80 -2.00 -9.74
C LYS A 255 16.95 -0.94 -9.05
N TYR A 256 17.03 -0.86 -7.74
CA TYR A 256 16.30 0.13 -6.98
C TYR A 256 16.92 0.33 -5.61
N GLU A 257 16.80 1.54 -5.09
CA GLU A 257 17.16 1.90 -3.72
C GLU A 257 16.15 2.90 -3.15
N LEU A 258 15.73 2.63 -1.92
CA LEU A 258 14.86 3.47 -1.11
C LEU A 258 15.64 3.87 0.14
N ASP A 259 15.74 5.18 0.44
CA ASP A 259 16.53 5.72 1.54
C ASP A 259 15.79 6.84 2.28
N TYR A 260 15.54 6.64 3.57
CA TYR A 260 14.86 7.58 4.46
C TYR A 260 15.85 8.45 5.27
N THR A 261 16.95 8.88 4.69
CA THR A 261 17.90 9.79 5.33
C THR A 261 17.33 11.20 5.46
N ARG A 262 16.55 11.66 4.48
CA ARG A 262 15.92 12.99 4.45
C ARG A 262 14.64 13.01 3.63
N ILE A 263 13.68 13.83 4.06
CA ILE A 263 12.42 14.02 3.32
C ILE A 263 12.06 15.52 3.35
N PRO A 264 12.18 16.26 2.24
CA PRO A 264 11.70 17.63 2.16
C PRO A 264 10.19 17.74 2.42
N PHE A 265 9.74 18.75 3.14
CA PHE A 265 8.31 18.93 3.49
C PHE A 265 7.36 18.91 2.28
N LYS A 266 7.79 19.48 1.14
CA LYS A 266 7.02 19.45 -0.11
C LYS A 266 6.75 18.04 -0.62
N GLU A 267 7.54 17.06 -0.17
CA GLU A 267 7.43 15.65 -0.55
C GLU A 267 6.60 14.83 0.45
N GLY A 268 6.31 15.39 1.63
CA GLY A 268 5.54 14.71 2.68
C GLY A 268 4.24 14.09 2.18
N LYS A 269 3.51 14.83 1.36
CA LYS A 269 2.25 14.41 0.75
C LYS A 269 2.33 13.22 -0.22
N PHE A 270 3.52 12.72 -0.55
CA PHE A 270 3.69 11.55 -1.41
C PHE A 270 3.81 10.23 -0.63
N ALA A 271 3.58 10.23 0.68
CA ALA A 271 3.67 9.03 1.51
C ALA A 271 2.83 7.86 0.98
N GLY A 272 1.62 8.12 0.48
CA GLY A 272 0.76 7.10 -0.12
C GLY A 272 1.30 6.47 -1.41
N THR A 273 2.32 7.06 -2.06
CA THR A 273 2.88 6.54 -3.31
C THR A 273 4.02 5.54 -3.10
N VAL A 274 4.62 5.49 -1.90
CA VAL A 274 5.77 4.63 -1.59
C VAL A 274 5.38 3.29 -0.99
N ILE A 275 4.12 3.10 -0.67
CA ILE A 275 3.57 1.83 -0.20
C ILE A 275 2.58 1.25 -1.21
N GLN A 276 2.38 -0.07 -1.14
CA GLN A 276 1.26 -0.75 -1.80
C GLN A 276 0.00 -0.51 -0.98
N TYR A 277 -0.67 0.60 -1.25
CA TYR A 277 -1.78 1.08 -0.42
C TYR A 277 -3.00 0.15 -0.47
N ASP A 278 -3.25 -0.47 -1.62
CA ASP A 278 -4.27 -1.50 -1.81
C ASP A 278 -4.07 -2.69 -0.84
N LEU A 279 -2.85 -3.23 -0.74
CA LEU A 279 -2.55 -4.33 0.19
C LEU A 279 -2.73 -3.91 1.66
N LYS A 280 -2.38 -2.67 1.99
CA LYS A 280 -2.61 -2.11 3.33
C LYS A 280 -4.10 -2.04 3.67
N ARG A 281 -4.91 -1.53 2.75
CA ARG A 281 -6.37 -1.40 2.93
C ARG A 281 -7.08 -2.76 2.97
N GLN A 282 -6.55 -3.76 2.30
CA GLN A 282 -7.04 -5.15 2.33
C GLN A 282 -6.57 -5.93 3.57
N ASN A 283 -5.91 -5.28 4.54
CA ASN A 283 -5.36 -5.89 5.76
C ASN A 283 -4.31 -6.98 5.50
N LEU A 284 -3.68 -6.97 4.33
CA LEU A 284 -2.59 -7.91 3.97
C LEU A 284 -1.24 -7.46 4.53
N GLY A 285 -1.13 -6.21 4.96
CA GLY A 285 0.04 -5.58 5.57
C GLY A 285 0.53 -4.36 4.79
N GLU A 286 1.46 -3.62 5.38
CA GLU A 286 2.10 -2.49 4.74
C GLU A 286 3.36 -2.94 4.00
N PHE A 287 3.35 -2.81 2.67
CA PHE A 287 4.46 -3.17 1.79
C PHE A 287 5.09 -1.90 1.22
N GLN A 288 6.37 -1.71 1.46
CA GLN A 288 7.16 -0.64 0.86
C GLN A 288 7.50 -1.02 -0.58
N LYS A 289 7.21 -0.14 -1.54
CA LYS A 289 7.53 -0.34 -2.95
C LYS A 289 9.05 -0.30 -3.17
N LEU A 290 9.57 -1.29 -3.88
CA LEU A 290 10.93 -1.30 -4.39
C LEU A 290 10.95 -0.88 -5.87
N TYR A 291 10.10 0.07 -6.20
CA TYR A 291 9.98 0.68 -7.52
C TYR A 291 9.30 2.06 -7.40
N ARG A 292 9.41 2.83 -8.45
CA ARG A 292 8.66 4.08 -8.61
C ARG A 292 8.07 4.21 -10.01
N LEU A 293 6.94 4.87 -10.10
CA LEU A 293 6.40 5.31 -11.37
C LEU A 293 7.13 6.57 -11.86
N GLU A 294 7.09 6.85 -13.14
CA GLU A 294 7.80 7.97 -13.76
C GLU A 294 7.38 9.33 -13.16
N GLU A 295 6.11 9.50 -12.86
CA GLU A 295 5.54 10.68 -12.22
C GLU A 295 6.05 10.91 -10.79
N HIS A 296 6.59 9.89 -10.12
CA HIS A 296 7.11 9.93 -8.76
C HIS A 296 8.65 10.03 -8.67
N LYS A 297 9.35 10.10 -9.80
CA LYS A 297 10.83 10.10 -9.84
C LYS A 297 11.49 11.25 -9.07
N LYS A 298 10.76 12.34 -8.79
CA LYS A 298 11.29 13.53 -8.12
C LYS A 298 11.26 13.45 -6.59
N ILE A 299 10.82 12.34 -6.00
CA ILE A 299 10.80 12.16 -4.55
C ILE A 299 12.21 11.73 -4.10
N SER A 300 12.77 12.45 -3.14
CA SER A 300 14.19 12.33 -2.74
C SER A 300 14.57 11.01 -2.09
N ILE A 301 13.61 10.24 -1.59
CA ILE A 301 13.84 8.90 -1.01
C ILE A 301 14.17 7.84 -2.07
N HIS A 302 13.89 8.10 -3.35
CA HIS A 302 14.24 7.22 -4.46
C HIS A 302 15.64 7.57 -4.97
N THR A 303 16.66 6.91 -4.47
CA THR A 303 18.06 7.26 -4.72
C THR A 303 18.67 6.56 -5.94
N ALA A 304 18.11 5.43 -6.35
CA ALA A 304 18.56 4.71 -7.55
C ALA A 304 18.19 5.44 -8.85
N ASN A 305 19.04 5.26 -9.89
CA ASN A 305 18.77 5.76 -11.24
C ASN A 305 17.63 4.97 -11.91
N ASP A 306 17.62 3.64 -11.75
CA ASP A 306 16.58 2.75 -12.29
C ASP A 306 15.26 2.95 -11.55
N SER A 307 14.15 2.63 -12.22
CA SER A 307 12.81 2.76 -11.65
C SER A 307 12.40 1.61 -10.72
N GLY A 308 13.12 0.49 -10.74
CA GLY A 308 12.72 -0.75 -10.07
C GLY A 308 11.62 -1.53 -10.78
N ILE A 309 11.10 -1.02 -11.90
CA ILE A 309 10.23 -1.78 -12.80
C ILE A 309 11.13 -2.66 -13.68
N LEU A 310 10.89 -3.96 -13.67
CA LEU A 310 11.74 -4.97 -14.25
C LEU A 310 11.07 -5.65 -15.44
N GLN A 311 11.84 -5.92 -16.47
CA GLN A 311 11.49 -6.85 -17.55
C GLN A 311 12.69 -7.77 -17.75
N LEU A 312 12.49 -9.08 -17.58
CA LEU A 312 13.56 -10.06 -17.61
C LEU A 312 13.52 -10.90 -18.89
N LEU A 313 14.70 -11.28 -19.34
CA LEU A 313 14.83 -12.28 -20.39
C LEU A 313 14.43 -13.66 -19.88
N PRO A 314 14.05 -14.60 -20.77
CA PRO A 314 13.79 -15.97 -20.35
C PRO A 314 15.01 -16.62 -19.70
N GLY A 315 14.79 -17.28 -18.55
CA GLY A 315 15.82 -17.95 -17.77
C GLY A 315 15.74 -17.63 -16.27
N PHE A 316 16.71 -18.17 -15.53
CA PHE A 316 16.80 -17.96 -14.07
C PHE A 316 17.56 -16.67 -13.76
N HIS A 317 17.02 -15.91 -12.81
CA HIS A 317 17.61 -14.67 -12.32
C HIS A 317 17.64 -14.69 -10.80
N SER A 318 18.78 -14.32 -10.23
CA SER A 318 18.93 -14.16 -8.79
C SER A 318 18.35 -12.84 -8.31
N VAL A 319 17.64 -12.87 -7.20
CA VAL A 319 17.11 -11.70 -6.50
C VAL A 319 17.80 -11.58 -5.16
N THR A 320 18.28 -10.38 -4.85
CA THR A 320 18.75 -10.03 -3.51
C THR A 320 18.09 -8.73 -3.07
N ILE A 321 17.48 -8.73 -1.89
CA ILE A 321 16.94 -7.52 -1.26
C ILE A 321 17.69 -7.32 0.05
N ASN A 322 18.40 -6.21 0.18
CA ASN A 322 19.05 -5.80 1.41
C ASN A 322 18.16 -4.79 2.13
N ILE A 323 17.95 -4.96 3.44
CA ILE A 323 17.15 -4.06 4.26
C ILE A 323 18.01 -3.62 5.43
N PHE A 324 18.05 -2.32 5.68
CA PHE A 324 18.90 -1.72 6.71
C PHE A 324 18.04 -0.91 7.69
N ASP A 325 18.41 -0.97 8.95
CA ASP A 325 17.99 0.02 9.95
C ASP A 325 18.84 1.30 9.87
N ALA A 326 18.57 2.26 10.76
CA ALA A 326 19.30 3.52 10.82
C ALA A 326 20.75 3.36 11.34
N LYS A 327 21.11 2.24 11.96
CA LYS A 327 22.47 1.94 12.44
C LYS A 327 23.29 1.12 11.45
N GLY A 328 22.66 0.67 10.35
CA GLY A 328 23.30 -0.13 9.32
C GLY A 328 23.23 -1.63 9.58
N ASN A 329 22.49 -2.11 10.61
CA ASN A 329 22.21 -3.53 10.75
C ASN A 329 21.40 -3.99 9.54
N LYS A 330 21.81 -5.15 8.98
CA LYS A 330 21.37 -5.58 7.66
C LYS A 330 20.70 -6.94 7.68
N ALA A 331 19.47 -7.03 7.19
CA ALA A 331 18.82 -8.26 6.79
C ALA A 331 18.96 -8.46 5.29
N VAL A 332 19.15 -9.71 4.85
CA VAL A 332 19.30 -10.09 3.45
C VAL A 332 18.24 -11.08 3.07
N VAL A 333 17.43 -10.76 2.05
CA VAL A 333 16.45 -11.70 1.45
C VAL A 333 16.99 -12.15 0.10
N ARG A 334 16.98 -13.47 -0.14
CA ARG A 334 17.44 -14.09 -1.38
C ARG A 334 16.36 -14.97 -2.00
N GLY A 335 16.39 -15.11 -3.31
CA GLY A 335 15.52 -16.03 -4.03
C GLY A 335 15.84 -16.08 -5.51
N MET A 336 15.08 -16.90 -6.22
CA MET A 336 15.20 -17.07 -7.66
C MET A 336 13.88 -16.73 -8.34
N ILE A 337 13.94 -16.06 -9.47
CA ILE A 337 12.80 -15.84 -10.36
C ILE A 337 13.13 -16.38 -11.75
N VAL A 338 12.09 -16.78 -12.48
CA VAL A 338 12.22 -17.28 -13.86
C VAL A 338 11.51 -16.32 -14.79
N GLY A 339 12.29 -15.67 -15.67
CA GLY A 339 11.73 -15.02 -16.86
C GLY A 339 11.16 -16.10 -17.79
N THR A 340 9.91 -15.94 -18.25
CA THR A 340 9.24 -16.92 -19.07
C THR A 340 8.40 -16.23 -20.16
N PHE A 341 7.69 -17.03 -20.95
CA PHE A 341 6.69 -16.56 -21.91
C PHE A 341 5.30 -16.98 -21.43
N PRO A 342 4.25 -16.23 -21.74
CA PRO A 342 2.88 -16.66 -21.47
C PRO A 342 2.60 -17.92 -22.30
N MET A 343 2.14 -18.94 -21.61
CA MET A 343 1.80 -20.23 -22.23
C MET A 343 0.49 -20.72 -21.68
N THR A 344 -0.25 -21.44 -22.51
CA THR A 344 -1.46 -22.18 -22.13
C THR A 344 -1.29 -23.64 -22.46
N ILE A 345 -2.01 -24.49 -21.75
CA ILE A 345 -2.06 -25.94 -22.00
C ILE A 345 -3.49 -26.37 -22.25
N ASP A 346 -3.62 -27.54 -22.87
CA ASP A 346 -4.84 -28.35 -22.86
C ASP A 346 -4.60 -29.60 -22.03
N ALA A 347 -5.63 -30.13 -21.37
CA ALA A 347 -5.55 -31.38 -20.66
C ALA A 347 -6.60 -32.35 -21.21
N LYS A 348 -6.18 -33.58 -21.56
CA LYS A 348 -7.03 -34.62 -22.11
C LYS A 348 -6.89 -35.89 -21.29
N GLU A 349 -8.02 -36.47 -20.90
CA GLU A 349 -8.06 -37.82 -20.30
C GLU A 349 -7.75 -38.86 -21.34
N ILE A 350 -6.79 -39.76 -21.05
CA ILE A 350 -6.41 -40.89 -21.92
C ILE A 350 -6.62 -42.25 -21.26
N PHE A 351 -6.69 -42.28 -19.92
CA PHE A 351 -6.90 -43.51 -19.17
C PHE A 351 -7.67 -43.25 -17.89
N ARG A 352 -8.58 -44.17 -17.54
CA ARG A 352 -9.27 -44.19 -16.26
C ARG A 352 -9.60 -45.61 -15.84
N ASP A 353 -9.34 -45.92 -14.59
CA ASP A 353 -9.86 -47.14 -13.95
C ASP A 353 -10.56 -46.78 -12.61
N ARG A 354 -10.72 -47.78 -11.72
CA ARG A 354 -11.36 -47.57 -10.40
C ARG A 354 -10.50 -46.80 -9.38
N LYS A 355 -9.19 -46.67 -9.62
CA LYS A 355 -8.21 -46.11 -8.66
C LYS A 355 -7.57 -44.84 -9.17
N VAL A 356 -7.31 -44.75 -10.47
CA VAL A 356 -6.51 -43.66 -11.05
C VAL A 356 -7.11 -43.11 -12.34
N ILE A 357 -6.67 -41.91 -12.69
CA ILE A 357 -6.89 -41.27 -13.99
C ILE A 357 -5.55 -40.77 -14.53
N THR A 358 -5.34 -40.90 -15.84
CA THR A 358 -4.19 -40.31 -16.53
C THR A 358 -4.62 -39.19 -17.45
N LEU A 359 -4.07 -38.00 -17.25
CA LEU A 359 -4.26 -36.83 -18.09
C LEU A 359 -2.98 -36.55 -18.89
N VAL A 360 -3.14 -36.17 -20.15
CA VAL A 360 -2.07 -35.65 -21.00
C VAL A 360 -2.19 -34.12 -21.00
N LEU A 361 -1.14 -33.47 -20.56
CA LEU A 361 -1.00 -32.01 -20.58
C LEU A 361 -0.19 -31.63 -21.80
N SER A 362 -0.82 -30.98 -22.77
CA SER A 362 -0.20 -30.57 -24.04
C SER A 362 -0.05 -29.06 -24.12
N PRO A 363 1.15 -28.53 -24.42
CA PRO A 363 1.28 -27.10 -24.67
C PRO A 363 0.52 -26.72 -25.94
N LYS A 364 -0.22 -25.60 -25.92
CA LYS A 364 -0.83 -25.06 -27.12
C LYS A 364 0.23 -24.63 -28.14
N ARG A 365 -0.19 -24.41 -29.40
CA ARG A 365 0.68 -24.16 -30.55
C ARG A 365 1.81 -23.19 -30.23
N GLY A 366 3.07 -23.59 -30.50
CA GLY A 366 4.26 -22.79 -30.25
C GLY A 366 4.84 -22.88 -28.83
N GLY A 367 4.14 -23.58 -27.91
CA GLY A 367 4.58 -23.69 -26.52
C GLY A 367 5.81 -24.58 -26.32
N LEU A 368 6.55 -24.31 -25.23
CA LEU A 368 7.67 -25.13 -24.77
C LEU A 368 7.16 -26.44 -24.17
N PRO A 369 7.99 -27.51 -24.18
CA PRO A 369 7.66 -28.76 -23.48
C PRO A 369 7.29 -28.55 -22.03
N ILE A 370 6.24 -29.27 -21.55
CA ILE A 370 5.86 -29.30 -20.16
C ILE A 370 6.70 -30.33 -19.43
N ARG A 371 7.44 -29.92 -18.43
CA ARG A 371 8.36 -30.77 -17.65
C ARG A 371 7.74 -31.31 -16.38
N ASP A 372 6.89 -30.49 -15.74
CA ASP A 372 6.29 -30.82 -14.45
C ASP A 372 4.90 -30.16 -14.36
N ALA A 373 4.13 -30.50 -13.33
CA ALA A 373 2.85 -29.90 -13.06
C ALA A 373 2.53 -29.87 -11.56
N VAL A 374 1.76 -28.87 -11.18
CA VAL A 374 1.13 -28.79 -9.86
C VAL A 374 -0.39 -28.86 -10.06
N VAL A 375 -1.05 -29.71 -9.28
CA VAL A 375 -2.50 -29.92 -9.36
C VAL A 375 -3.10 -29.62 -8.00
N TYR A 376 -4.08 -28.73 -8.01
CA TYR A 376 -4.91 -28.43 -6.84
C TYR A 376 -6.35 -28.87 -7.10
N ASN A 377 -7.04 -29.39 -6.09
CA ASN A 377 -8.44 -29.64 -6.16
C ASN A 377 -9.26 -28.54 -5.47
N PHE A 378 -10.47 -28.35 -5.97
CA PHE A 378 -11.42 -27.34 -5.49
C PHE A 378 -12.80 -27.96 -5.40
N THR A 379 -13.58 -27.47 -4.44
CA THR A 379 -15.00 -27.79 -4.38
C THR A 379 -15.75 -27.17 -5.57
N PRO A 380 -16.96 -27.61 -5.90
CA PRO A 380 -17.78 -26.99 -6.93
C PRO A 380 -18.11 -25.49 -6.67
N TYR A 381 -17.97 -25.05 -5.44
CA TYR A 381 -18.16 -23.65 -5.02
C TYR A 381 -16.88 -22.81 -5.15
N GLY A 382 -15.79 -23.38 -5.66
CA GLY A 382 -14.51 -22.68 -5.87
C GLY A 382 -13.63 -22.57 -4.62
N PHE A 383 -13.97 -23.23 -3.53
CA PHE A 383 -13.11 -23.25 -2.34
C PHE A 383 -11.93 -24.21 -2.56
N PRO A 384 -10.69 -23.77 -2.29
CA PRO A 384 -9.52 -24.64 -2.36
C PRO A 384 -9.64 -25.73 -1.30
N ASP A 385 -9.25 -26.96 -1.67
CA ASP A 385 -9.24 -28.10 -0.77
C ASP A 385 -7.77 -28.52 -0.51
N GLU A 386 -7.16 -29.31 -1.39
CA GLU A 386 -5.76 -29.75 -1.18
C GLU A 386 -4.96 -29.81 -2.49
N LYS A 387 -3.63 -29.86 -2.33
CA LYS A 387 -2.72 -30.19 -3.43
C LYS A 387 -2.83 -31.67 -3.73
N VAL A 388 -3.16 -32.02 -4.96
CA VAL A 388 -3.28 -33.44 -5.39
C VAL A 388 -1.89 -34.01 -5.64
N GLN A 389 -1.60 -35.15 -5.01
CA GLN A 389 -0.35 -35.85 -5.25
C GLN A 389 -0.40 -36.52 -6.65
N ILE A 390 0.59 -36.19 -7.48
CA ILE A 390 0.82 -36.89 -8.76
C ILE A 390 1.48 -38.22 -8.44
N ILE A 391 0.83 -39.34 -8.80
CA ILE A 391 1.35 -40.71 -8.55
C ILE A 391 2.49 -41.05 -9.49
N HIS A 392 2.33 -40.64 -10.76
CA HIS A 392 3.30 -40.87 -11.83
C HIS A 392 3.28 -39.69 -12.80
N ALA A 393 4.43 -39.28 -13.27
CA ALA A 393 4.57 -38.26 -14.30
C ALA A 393 5.63 -38.73 -15.33
N GLU A 394 5.29 -38.68 -16.61
CA GLU A 394 6.16 -39.09 -17.71
C GLU A 394 6.10 -38.03 -18.82
N GLN A 395 7.26 -37.57 -19.26
CA GLN A 395 7.35 -36.67 -20.38
C GLN A 395 7.40 -37.44 -21.70
N VAL A 396 6.44 -37.19 -22.58
CA VAL A 396 6.36 -37.77 -23.93
C VAL A 396 6.45 -36.63 -24.94
N LYS A 397 7.62 -36.46 -25.55
CA LYS A 397 7.94 -35.32 -26.45
C LYS A 397 7.72 -33.94 -25.75
N LYS A 398 6.69 -33.23 -26.18
CA LYS A 398 6.32 -31.92 -25.58
C LYS A 398 5.27 -32.03 -24.48
N ASP A 399 4.59 -33.17 -24.42
CA ASP A 399 3.47 -33.44 -23.51
C ASP A 399 3.97 -34.01 -22.18
N LEU A 400 3.23 -33.76 -21.11
CA LEU A 400 3.43 -34.39 -19.82
C LEU A 400 2.20 -35.26 -19.51
N HIS A 401 2.44 -36.56 -19.32
CA HIS A 401 1.42 -37.49 -18.85
C HIS A 401 1.45 -37.54 -17.34
N ILE A 402 0.35 -37.20 -16.66
CA ILE A 402 0.24 -37.25 -15.21
C ILE A 402 -0.84 -38.22 -14.79
N THR A 403 -0.53 -39.08 -13.80
CA THR A 403 -1.47 -40.00 -13.20
C THR A 403 -1.85 -39.53 -11.79
N LEU A 404 -3.16 -39.37 -11.58
CA LEU A 404 -3.76 -38.83 -10.37
C LEU A 404 -4.62 -39.87 -9.67
N PRO A 405 -4.70 -39.90 -8.32
CA PRO A 405 -5.59 -40.80 -7.58
C PRO A 405 -7.04 -40.35 -7.73
N LEU A 406 -7.91 -41.24 -8.25
CA LEU A 406 -9.32 -40.93 -8.50
C LEU A 406 -10.06 -40.50 -7.21
N LYS A 407 -9.66 -41.01 -6.05
CA LYS A 407 -10.24 -40.68 -4.74
C LYS A 407 -10.10 -39.18 -4.45
N SER A 408 -8.95 -38.57 -4.76
CA SER A 408 -8.66 -37.14 -4.45
C SER A 408 -9.29 -36.17 -5.43
N ILE A 409 -9.85 -36.68 -6.56
CA ILE A 409 -10.36 -35.79 -7.60
C ILE A 409 -11.85 -36.01 -7.89
N ARG A 410 -12.46 -37.01 -7.22
CA ARG A 410 -13.87 -37.31 -7.40
C ARG A 410 -14.73 -36.15 -6.90
N ASP A 411 -15.68 -35.72 -7.74
CA ASP A 411 -16.57 -34.59 -7.44
C ASP A 411 -15.80 -33.27 -7.11
N ARG A 412 -14.65 -33.08 -7.78
CA ARG A 412 -13.78 -31.90 -7.63
C ARG A 412 -13.51 -31.26 -9.00
N ILE A 413 -13.10 -30.00 -8.92
CA ILE A 413 -12.53 -29.27 -10.05
C ILE A 413 -11.02 -29.25 -9.83
N LEU A 414 -10.27 -29.62 -10.86
CA LEU A 414 -8.81 -29.56 -10.83
C LEU A 414 -8.35 -28.24 -11.45
N GLN A 415 -7.49 -27.55 -10.76
CA GLN A 415 -6.66 -26.50 -11.33
C GLN A 415 -5.27 -27.10 -11.59
N ILE A 416 -4.90 -27.19 -12.86
CA ILE A 416 -3.64 -27.79 -13.31
C ILE A 416 -2.75 -26.67 -13.80
N ILE A 417 -1.58 -26.50 -13.18
CA ILE A 417 -0.55 -25.54 -13.53
C ILE A 417 0.65 -26.32 -14.06
N GLY A 418 0.88 -26.28 -15.37
CA GLY A 418 2.05 -26.89 -15.96
C GLY A 418 3.30 -26.05 -15.68
N ILE A 419 4.46 -26.69 -15.62
CA ILE A 419 5.75 -26.06 -15.52
C ILE A 419 6.55 -26.43 -16.78
N ASN A 420 6.96 -25.44 -17.55
CA ASN A 420 7.70 -25.67 -18.77
C ASN A 420 9.19 -26.03 -18.49
N GLN A 421 9.94 -26.42 -19.51
CA GLN A 421 11.33 -26.81 -19.38
C GLN A 421 12.27 -25.71 -18.82
N LEU A 422 11.87 -24.44 -18.87
CA LEU A 422 12.61 -23.32 -18.26
C LEU A 422 12.21 -23.08 -16.79
N GLY A 423 11.29 -23.89 -16.24
CA GLY A 423 10.78 -23.70 -14.86
C GLY A 423 9.64 -22.66 -14.77
N GLY A 424 9.20 -22.07 -15.88
CA GLY A 424 8.11 -21.09 -15.90
C GLY A 424 6.75 -21.74 -15.77
N MET A 425 5.87 -21.19 -14.93
CA MET A 425 4.48 -21.61 -14.78
C MET A 425 3.68 -21.20 -16.02
N VAL A 426 2.78 -22.09 -16.45
CA VAL A 426 1.81 -21.82 -17.50
C VAL A 426 0.46 -21.40 -16.91
N SER A 427 -0.37 -20.73 -17.70
CA SER A 427 -1.72 -20.33 -17.26
C SER A 427 -2.51 -21.53 -16.74
N PRO A 428 -3.23 -21.39 -15.61
CA PRO A 428 -3.99 -22.48 -15.02
C PRO A 428 -5.01 -23.06 -16.00
N TYR A 429 -5.07 -24.38 -16.08
CA TYR A 429 -6.10 -25.10 -16.81
C TYR A 429 -7.09 -25.73 -15.83
N HIS A 430 -8.38 -25.52 -16.04
CA HIS A 430 -9.42 -26.06 -15.17
C HIS A 430 -10.06 -27.27 -15.81
N TRP A 431 -9.98 -28.42 -15.15
CA TRP A 431 -10.52 -29.69 -15.62
C TRP A 431 -11.45 -30.29 -14.56
N SER A 432 -12.53 -30.93 -15.04
CA SER A 432 -13.43 -31.65 -14.14
C SER A 432 -14.02 -32.84 -14.84
N SER A 433 -14.12 -33.98 -14.13
CA SER A 433 -14.89 -35.15 -14.60
C SER A 433 -16.35 -35.08 -14.21
N MET A 434 -16.77 -34.07 -13.49
CA MET A 434 -18.16 -33.90 -13.05
C MET A 434 -19.05 -33.48 -14.21
N THR A 435 -20.28 -34.03 -14.22
CA THR A 435 -21.38 -33.42 -14.98
C THR A 435 -22.02 -32.36 -14.08
N PRO A 436 -21.95 -31.07 -14.44
CA PRO A 436 -22.58 -30.01 -13.62
C PRO A 436 -24.07 -30.31 -13.43
N LYS A 437 -24.56 -30.17 -12.20
CA LYS A 437 -26.00 -30.34 -11.90
C LYS A 437 -26.82 -29.13 -12.32
N LEU A 438 -26.18 -27.95 -12.37
CA LEU A 438 -26.81 -26.69 -12.74
C LEU A 438 -26.47 -26.32 -14.18
N SER A 439 -27.41 -25.62 -14.82
CA SER A 439 -27.17 -24.98 -16.11
C SER A 439 -26.64 -23.55 -15.89
N VAL A 440 -26.11 -22.90 -16.94
CA VAL A 440 -25.70 -21.49 -16.86
C VAL A 440 -26.83 -20.54 -16.47
N ILE A 441 -28.10 -20.96 -16.72
CA ILE A 441 -29.29 -20.17 -16.39
C ILE A 441 -29.47 -20.03 -14.87
N ASP A 442 -29.04 -21.06 -14.11
CA ASP A 442 -29.18 -21.10 -12.65
C ASP A 442 -28.06 -20.35 -11.90
N ILE A 443 -26.96 -20.04 -12.59
CA ILE A 443 -25.77 -19.40 -12.00
C ILE A 443 -26.02 -17.94 -11.73
N ARG A 444 -25.50 -17.44 -10.60
CA ARG A 444 -25.51 -16.03 -10.22
C ARG A 444 -24.09 -15.48 -10.32
N PRO A 445 -23.76 -14.74 -11.37
CA PRO A 445 -22.49 -14.06 -11.44
C PRO A 445 -22.46 -12.89 -10.46
N ASN A 446 -21.32 -12.69 -9.81
CA ASN A 446 -20.97 -11.50 -9.06
C ASN A 446 -19.86 -10.78 -9.79
N LEU A 447 -19.95 -9.45 -9.88
CA LEU A 447 -18.98 -8.63 -10.58
C LEU A 447 -18.20 -7.76 -9.58
N LYS A 448 -16.87 -7.82 -9.67
CA LYS A 448 -15.94 -6.98 -8.91
C LYS A 448 -15.08 -6.18 -9.89
N ILE A 449 -14.69 -5.00 -9.49
CA ILE A 449 -13.77 -4.15 -10.24
C ILE A 449 -12.50 -4.00 -9.41
N ALA A 450 -11.37 -4.48 -9.93
CA ALA A 450 -10.06 -4.35 -9.31
C ALA A 450 -9.28 -3.22 -10.01
N ASN A 451 -9.16 -2.08 -9.35
CA ASN A 451 -8.39 -0.96 -9.84
C ASN A 451 -6.89 -1.17 -9.57
N THR A 452 -6.05 -0.75 -10.49
CA THR A 452 -4.59 -0.83 -10.38
C THR A 452 -3.96 0.50 -10.76
N GLU A 453 -2.66 0.64 -10.54
CA GLU A 453 -1.95 1.88 -10.90
C GLU A 453 -2.01 2.23 -12.40
N ARG A 454 -2.20 1.24 -13.29
CA ARG A 454 -2.18 1.43 -14.76
C ARG A 454 -3.39 0.87 -15.48
N GLY A 455 -4.53 0.82 -14.83
CA GLY A 455 -5.76 0.31 -15.40
C GLY A 455 -6.57 -0.49 -14.40
N LEU A 456 -7.56 -1.19 -14.87
CA LEU A 456 -8.44 -1.98 -14.03
C LEU A 456 -8.80 -3.31 -14.69
N PHE A 457 -9.29 -4.22 -13.87
CA PHE A 457 -9.84 -5.50 -14.29
C PHE A 457 -11.30 -5.61 -13.84
N PHE A 458 -12.12 -6.23 -14.67
CA PHE A 458 -13.42 -6.74 -14.25
C PHE A 458 -13.27 -8.22 -13.94
N GLN A 459 -13.65 -8.62 -12.74
CA GLN A 459 -13.60 -9.98 -12.25
C GLN A 459 -15.01 -10.49 -12.05
N VAL A 460 -15.35 -11.59 -12.73
CA VAL A 460 -16.62 -12.28 -12.57
C VAL A 460 -16.41 -13.53 -11.74
N GLU A 461 -17.12 -13.63 -10.63
CA GLU A 461 -17.18 -14.81 -9.76
C GLU A 461 -18.53 -15.48 -9.91
N MET A 462 -18.55 -16.78 -10.17
CA MET A 462 -19.75 -17.59 -10.18
C MET A 462 -19.96 -18.24 -8.80
N ASP A 463 -21.19 -18.33 -8.37
CA ASP A 463 -21.56 -18.99 -7.10
C ASP A 463 -21.32 -20.50 -7.12
N GLN A 464 -21.30 -21.12 -8.32
CA GLN A 464 -20.94 -22.53 -8.53
C GLN A 464 -20.21 -22.72 -9.86
N TYR A 465 -19.43 -23.80 -9.95
CA TYR A 465 -18.75 -24.19 -11.19
C TYR A 465 -19.73 -24.72 -12.23
N VAL A 466 -19.71 -24.07 -13.38
CA VAL A 466 -20.29 -24.56 -14.61
C VAL A 466 -19.29 -24.29 -15.73
N PRO A 467 -18.99 -25.30 -16.59
CA PRO A 467 -18.18 -25.04 -17.78
C PRO A 467 -18.92 -24.02 -18.66
N ALA A 468 -18.41 -22.81 -18.72
CA ALA A 468 -19.03 -21.74 -19.50
C ALA A 468 -17.94 -20.88 -20.16
N GLN A 469 -18.27 -20.33 -21.33
CA GLN A 469 -17.57 -19.17 -21.86
C GLN A 469 -18.17 -17.95 -21.20
N VAL A 470 -17.31 -17.06 -20.72
CA VAL A 470 -17.73 -15.84 -20.06
C VAL A 470 -17.24 -14.65 -20.86
N SER A 471 -18.13 -13.74 -21.16
CA SER A 471 -17.83 -12.46 -21.78
C SER A 471 -18.55 -11.34 -21.05
N MET A 472 -18.07 -10.12 -21.18
CA MET A 472 -18.79 -8.95 -20.72
C MET A 472 -18.92 -7.91 -21.82
N LYS A 473 -19.97 -7.11 -21.72
CA LYS A 473 -20.21 -5.92 -22.52
C LYS A 473 -20.22 -4.72 -21.60
N LEU A 474 -19.27 -3.82 -21.82
CA LEU A 474 -19.19 -2.54 -21.14
C LEU A 474 -19.94 -1.50 -21.99
N ALA A 475 -20.94 -0.83 -21.46
CA ALA A 475 -21.85 0.00 -22.24
C ALA A 475 -22.32 1.27 -21.54
N ASN A 476 -22.68 2.26 -22.36
CA ASN A 476 -23.49 3.41 -21.97
C ASN A 476 -24.67 3.55 -22.97
N ASP A 477 -25.38 4.67 -22.96
CA ASP A 477 -26.56 4.89 -23.80
C ASP A 477 -26.25 4.90 -25.30
N ASN A 478 -25.00 5.13 -25.70
CA ASN A 478 -24.61 5.37 -27.10
C ASN A 478 -23.65 4.33 -27.66
N THR A 479 -22.83 3.70 -26.81
CA THR A 479 -21.75 2.82 -27.24
C THR A 479 -21.65 1.59 -26.37
N PHE A 480 -21.05 0.53 -26.92
CA PHE A 480 -20.65 -0.65 -26.15
C PHE A 480 -19.34 -1.23 -26.66
N MET A 481 -18.63 -1.93 -25.78
CA MET A 481 -17.43 -2.71 -26.08
C MET A 481 -17.55 -4.07 -25.43
N SER A 482 -17.15 -5.12 -26.14
CA SER A 482 -17.24 -6.52 -25.65
C SER A 482 -15.85 -7.06 -25.38
N TYR A 483 -15.70 -7.76 -24.25
CA TYR A 483 -14.46 -8.36 -23.80
C TYR A 483 -14.69 -9.83 -23.42
N PRO A 484 -13.89 -10.75 -23.93
CA PRO A 484 -13.84 -12.11 -23.39
C PRO A 484 -13.18 -12.07 -22.01
N LEU A 485 -13.56 -12.98 -21.12
CA LEU A 485 -12.91 -13.17 -19.85
C LEU A 485 -12.13 -14.49 -19.84
N GLU A 486 -10.92 -14.43 -19.30
CA GLU A 486 -10.09 -15.62 -19.09
C GLU A 486 -10.37 -16.24 -17.73
N GLN A 487 -10.47 -17.56 -17.68
CA GLN A 487 -10.66 -18.30 -16.43
C GLN A 487 -9.34 -18.36 -15.66
N ILE A 488 -9.28 -17.69 -14.52
CA ILE A 488 -8.12 -17.62 -13.63
C ILE A 488 -8.26 -18.49 -12.37
N GLY A 489 -9.47 -18.92 -12.08
CA GLY A 489 -9.83 -19.81 -10.97
C GLY A 489 -11.02 -20.69 -11.37
N PRO A 490 -11.39 -21.69 -10.56
CA PRO A 490 -12.50 -22.59 -10.89
C PRO A 490 -13.80 -21.88 -11.25
N ASN A 491 -14.14 -20.86 -10.45
CA ASN A 491 -15.36 -20.07 -10.60
C ASN A 491 -15.06 -18.59 -10.90
N THR A 492 -13.80 -18.24 -11.22
CA THR A 492 -13.34 -16.85 -11.33
C THR A 492 -12.80 -16.58 -12.72
N PHE A 493 -13.31 -15.53 -13.32
CA PHE A 493 -12.95 -15.05 -14.65
C PHE A 493 -12.52 -13.59 -14.60
N LEU A 494 -11.57 -13.22 -15.43
CA LEU A 494 -10.99 -11.88 -15.44
C LEU A 494 -10.87 -11.34 -16.86
N THR A 495 -11.14 -10.05 -17.06
CA THR A 495 -10.79 -9.37 -18.31
C THR A 495 -9.28 -9.24 -18.48
N GLU A 496 -8.83 -8.90 -19.66
CA GLU A 496 -7.54 -8.22 -19.80
C GLU A 496 -7.56 -6.90 -19.00
N ARG A 497 -6.38 -6.31 -18.77
CA ARG A 497 -6.28 -5.00 -18.13
C ARG A 497 -6.81 -3.91 -19.05
N LEU A 498 -7.83 -3.20 -18.63
CA LEU A 498 -8.44 -2.10 -19.35
C LEU A 498 -7.86 -0.76 -18.90
N SER A 499 -7.59 0.15 -19.84
CA SER A 499 -7.21 1.51 -19.54
C SER A 499 -8.34 2.26 -18.82
N HIS A 500 -8.02 3.13 -17.86
CA HIS A 500 -9.00 3.96 -17.17
C HIS A 500 -9.88 4.79 -18.12
N HIS A 501 -9.32 5.25 -19.24
CA HIS A 501 -10.08 6.05 -20.23
C HIS A 501 -11.13 5.24 -20.99
N VAL A 502 -10.90 3.94 -21.18
CA VAL A 502 -11.83 3.07 -21.90
C VAL A 502 -13.15 2.92 -21.14
N VAL A 503 -13.11 2.96 -19.83
CA VAL A 503 -14.28 2.74 -18.97
C VAL A 503 -14.97 4.03 -18.54
N ASN A 504 -14.44 5.20 -18.97
CA ASN A 504 -15.04 6.48 -18.62
C ASN A 504 -16.47 6.61 -19.16
N ASP A 505 -17.37 7.14 -18.34
CA ASP A 505 -18.79 7.35 -18.64
C ASP A 505 -19.59 6.08 -18.97
N MET A 506 -19.04 4.89 -18.65
CA MET A 506 -19.78 3.63 -18.76
C MET A 506 -20.79 3.49 -17.62
N LYS A 507 -22.00 3.03 -17.95
CA LYS A 507 -23.14 2.97 -17.02
C LYS A 507 -23.54 1.57 -16.63
N TYR A 508 -23.24 0.58 -17.48
CA TYR A 508 -23.57 -0.81 -17.19
C TYR A 508 -22.50 -1.77 -17.69
N VAL A 509 -22.45 -2.88 -16.99
CA VAL A 509 -21.66 -4.05 -17.38
C VAL A 509 -22.63 -5.21 -17.52
N ASP A 510 -22.81 -5.72 -18.74
CA ASP A 510 -23.58 -6.93 -19.01
C ASP A 510 -22.61 -8.11 -19.03
N VAL A 511 -22.80 -9.07 -18.13
CA VAL A 511 -22.04 -10.33 -18.08
C VAL A 511 -22.85 -11.42 -18.77
N GLU A 512 -22.26 -12.03 -19.80
CA GLU A 512 -22.84 -13.15 -20.54
C GLU A 512 -22.11 -14.45 -20.17
N LEU A 513 -22.89 -15.44 -19.75
CA LEU A 513 -22.46 -16.82 -19.55
C LEU A 513 -23.07 -17.69 -20.66
N SER A 514 -22.25 -18.43 -21.38
CA SER A 514 -22.74 -19.32 -22.45
C SER A 514 -22.17 -20.73 -22.35
N ASN A 515 -23.03 -21.76 -22.51
CA ASN A 515 -22.63 -23.17 -22.55
C ASN A 515 -23.66 -23.97 -23.33
N LYS A 516 -23.20 -24.73 -24.32
CA LYS A 516 -24.04 -25.68 -25.14
C LYS A 516 -25.36 -25.07 -25.65
N GLY A 517 -25.29 -23.80 -26.09
CA GLY A 517 -26.46 -23.09 -26.64
C GLY A 517 -27.36 -22.42 -25.57
N GLN A 518 -27.11 -22.63 -24.31
CA GLN A 518 -27.77 -21.87 -23.25
C GLN A 518 -27.00 -20.59 -23.00
N ILE A 519 -27.70 -19.47 -22.82
CA ILE A 519 -27.13 -18.16 -22.56
C ILE A 519 -27.84 -17.54 -21.36
N ARG A 520 -27.06 -16.96 -20.46
CA ARG A 520 -27.54 -16.09 -19.40
C ARG A 520 -26.83 -14.75 -19.47
N GLU A 521 -27.58 -13.68 -19.49
CA GLU A 521 -27.10 -12.32 -19.37
C GLU A 521 -27.50 -11.73 -18.02
N THR A 522 -26.57 -11.03 -17.35
CA THR A 522 -26.82 -10.33 -16.08
C THR A 522 -26.27 -8.94 -16.19
N ARG A 523 -27.12 -7.94 -15.95
CA ARG A 523 -26.73 -6.51 -15.98
C ARG A 523 -26.38 -5.99 -14.60
N PHE A 524 -25.23 -5.34 -14.52
CA PHE A 524 -24.77 -4.56 -13.37
C PHE A 524 -24.77 -3.07 -13.73
N HIS A 525 -25.26 -2.25 -12.82
CA HIS A 525 -25.33 -0.80 -13.01
C HIS A 525 -24.19 -0.13 -12.26
N TYR A 526 -23.38 0.64 -12.98
CA TYR A 526 -22.29 1.45 -12.46
C TYR A 526 -22.33 2.84 -13.11
N GLN A 527 -21.89 3.86 -12.36
CA GLN A 527 -21.56 5.17 -12.90
C GLN A 527 -20.04 5.31 -12.80
N LEU A 528 -19.32 4.75 -13.78
CA LEU A 528 -17.87 4.76 -13.80
C LEU A 528 -17.36 6.10 -14.32
N THR A 529 -16.50 6.78 -13.56
CA THR A 529 -15.90 8.06 -13.93
C THR A 529 -14.39 8.00 -13.81
N ALA A 530 -13.68 8.16 -14.92
CA ALA A 530 -12.23 8.32 -14.90
C ALA A 530 -11.88 9.74 -14.51
N THR A 531 -11.00 9.91 -13.52
CA THR A 531 -10.55 11.22 -13.05
C THR A 531 -9.14 11.14 -12.50
N GLY A 532 -8.37 12.22 -12.61
CA GLY A 532 -6.96 12.23 -12.28
C GLY A 532 -6.42 13.58 -11.79
N PRO A 533 -5.07 13.70 -11.77
CA PRO A 533 -4.41 14.93 -11.40
C PRO A 533 -4.81 16.09 -12.35
N GLY A 534 -5.18 17.22 -11.78
CA GLY A 534 -5.57 18.42 -12.54
C GLY A 534 -7.03 18.48 -12.92
N GLU A 535 -7.83 17.46 -12.64
CA GLU A 535 -9.24 17.39 -13.00
C GLU A 535 -10.14 17.64 -11.77
N GLU A 536 -11.26 18.34 -12.04
CA GLU A 536 -12.39 18.44 -11.13
C GLU A 536 -13.48 17.50 -11.65
N SER A 537 -14.03 16.68 -10.77
CA SER A 537 -15.07 15.73 -11.15
C SER A 537 -16.19 15.70 -10.12
N ASN A 538 -17.40 15.43 -10.60
CA ASN A 538 -18.57 15.20 -9.76
C ASN A 538 -19.14 13.84 -10.09
N ILE A 539 -18.83 12.86 -9.24
CA ILE A 539 -19.25 11.47 -9.37
C ILE A 539 -20.51 11.27 -8.55
N ILE A 540 -21.54 10.68 -9.14
CA ILE A 540 -22.86 10.55 -8.54
C ILE A 540 -23.24 9.06 -8.47
N SER A 541 -23.83 8.63 -7.34
CA SER A 541 -24.38 7.28 -7.20
C SER A 541 -25.54 7.02 -8.17
N ASN A 542 -25.81 5.75 -8.48
CA ASN A 542 -26.90 5.35 -9.38
C ASN A 542 -28.28 5.89 -8.93
N ASP A 543 -28.54 5.94 -7.63
CA ASP A 543 -29.77 6.50 -7.06
C ASP A 543 -29.77 8.04 -6.92
N ARG A 544 -28.65 8.70 -7.31
CA ARG A 544 -28.44 10.15 -7.26
C ARG A 544 -28.49 10.79 -5.87
N ASN A 545 -28.37 9.97 -4.80
CA ASN A 545 -28.45 10.45 -3.43
C ASN A 545 -27.09 10.63 -2.76
N CYS A 546 -26.02 10.07 -3.33
CA CYS A 546 -24.65 10.29 -2.87
C CYS A 546 -23.79 10.86 -4.01
N SER A 547 -22.87 11.76 -3.69
CA SER A 547 -21.93 12.35 -4.65
C SER A 547 -20.54 12.52 -4.06
N ILE A 548 -19.52 12.40 -4.93
CA ILE A 548 -18.12 12.74 -4.64
C ILE A 548 -17.75 13.93 -5.52
N GLN A 549 -17.24 14.99 -4.91
CA GLN A 549 -16.67 16.14 -5.61
C GLN A 549 -15.17 16.17 -5.37
N THR A 550 -14.40 16.02 -6.44
CA THR A 550 -12.93 16.08 -6.41
C THR A 550 -12.45 17.46 -6.82
N GLN A 551 -11.23 17.79 -6.40
CA GLN A 551 -10.53 19.01 -6.81
C GLN A 551 -9.26 18.64 -7.57
N PRO A 552 -8.63 19.57 -8.30
CA PRO A 552 -7.34 19.34 -8.89
C PRO A 552 -6.36 18.79 -7.85
N ASN A 553 -5.66 17.73 -8.20
CA ASN A 553 -4.73 17.03 -7.31
C ASN A 553 -5.35 16.26 -6.13
N THR A 554 -6.61 15.89 -6.17
CA THR A 554 -7.20 14.92 -5.22
C THR A 554 -6.47 13.57 -5.33
N PHE A 555 -6.08 13.17 -6.54
CA PHE A 555 -5.43 11.89 -6.82
C PHE A 555 -3.96 12.07 -7.23
N TYR A 556 -3.15 11.03 -7.01
CA TYR A 556 -1.77 10.95 -7.49
C TYR A 556 -1.69 10.66 -8.99
N GLN A 557 -2.66 9.92 -9.52
CA GLN A 557 -2.75 9.44 -10.90
C GLN A 557 -4.22 9.33 -11.33
N THR A 558 -4.46 9.03 -12.61
CA THR A 558 -5.81 8.75 -13.10
C THR A 558 -6.33 7.44 -12.51
N ASN A 559 -7.57 7.47 -12.05
CA ASN A 559 -8.30 6.33 -11.49
C ASN A 559 -9.73 6.32 -11.99
N VAL A 560 -10.41 5.18 -11.86
CA VAL A 560 -11.86 5.10 -12.08
C VAL A 560 -12.55 5.09 -10.72
N ILE A 561 -13.47 6.01 -10.53
CA ILE A 561 -14.20 6.23 -9.28
C ILE A 561 -15.69 5.93 -9.51
N TRP A 562 -16.33 5.28 -8.54
CA TRP A 562 -17.78 5.05 -8.51
C TRP A 562 -18.29 4.96 -7.07
N ILE A 563 -19.62 4.87 -6.92
CA ILE A 563 -20.27 4.79 -5.62
C ILE A 563 -21.23 3.61 -5.62
N ASP A 564 -21.00 2.65 -4.74
CA ASP A 564 -21.88 1.49 -4.54
C ASP A 564 -22.85 1.74 -3.40
N ARG A 565 -24.14 1.42 -3.61
CA ARG A 565 -25.10 1.34 -2.52
C ARG A 565 -25.04 -0.05 -1.90
N VAL A 566 -24.68 -0.11 -0.64
CA VAL A 566 -24.53 -1.36 0.11
C VAL A 566 -25.88 -1.76 0.75
N LYS A 567 -26.28 -3.02 0.58
CA LYS A 567 -27.55 -3.51 1.14
C LYS A 567 -27.46 -3.87 2.60
N GLU A 568 -26.35 -4.45 3.02
CA GLU A 568 -26.10 -4.88 4.39
C GLU A 568 -24.74 -4.30 4.85
N PHE A 569 -24.74 -3.61 5.95
CA PHE A 569 -23.52 -3.03 6.54
C PHE A 569 -23.60 -3.09 8.07
N VAL A 570 -22.44 -2.86 8.73
CA VAL A 570 -22.34 -2.86 10.20
C VAL A 570 -23.35 -1.87 10.77
N PRO A 571 -24.23 -2.28 11.70
CA PRO A 571 -25.19 -1.37 12.33
C PRO A 571 -24.49 -0.32 13.19
N VAL A 572 -25.12 0.83 13.35
CA VAL A 572 -24.65 1.86 14.29
C VAL A 572 -24.92 1.37 15.73
N LYS A 573 -23.93 1.50 16.62
CA LYS A 573 -23.98 0.92 17.98
C LYS A 573 -25.13 1.46 18.84
N ASP A 574 -25.45 2.74 18.75
CA ASP A 574 -26.48 3.41 19.53
C ASP A 574 -27.37 4.29 18.66
N GLY A 575 -27.74 3.82 17.46
CA GLY A 575 -28.52 4.58 16.51
C GLY A 575 -28.98 3.73 15.32
N PHE A 576 -29.40 4.41 14.27
CA PHE A 576 -29.78 3.78 13.00
C PHE A 576 -29.39 4.70 11.83
N HIS A 577 -29.16 4.10 10.68
CA HIS A 577 -28.86 4.84 9.46
C HIS A 577 -30.11 5.57 8.96
N LEU A 578 -30.00 6.87 8.74
CA LEU A 578 -31.04 7.71 8.16
C LEU A 578 -30.96 7.80 6.64
N SER A 579 -29.89 7.29 6.06
CA SER A 579 -29.71 7.11 4.62
C SER A 579 -29.25 5.68 4.32
N PRO A 580 -29.30 5.24 3.05
CA PRO A 580 -28.51 4.08 2.64
C PRO A 580 -27.04 4.26 2.97
N VAL A 581 -26.34 3.14 3.16
CA VAL A 581 -24.88 3.15 3.23
C VAL A 581 -24.30 3.17 1.82
N TYR A 582 -23.39 4.07 1.55
CA TYR A 582 -22.68 4.19 0.28
C TYR A 582 -21.21 3.84 0.48
N GLN A 583 -20.70 2.83 -0.24
CA GLN A 583 -19.29 2.54 -0.30
C GLN A 583 -18.68 3.35 -1.44
N LEU A 584 -17.75 4.24 -1.09
CA LEU A 584 -16.96 4.97 -2.05
C LEU A 584 -15.87 4.06 -2.61
N GLN A 585 -15.73 4.01 -3.93
CA GLN A 585 -14.87 3.05 -4.61
C GLN A 585 -13.87 3.73 -5.55
N PRO A 586 -12.67 3.16 -5.71
CA PRO A 586 -12.14 2.00 -4.98
C PRO A 586 -11.77 2.33 -3.54
N TYR A 587 -12.20 1.52 -2.59
CA TYR A 587 -11.94 1.78 -1.16
C TYR A 587 -10.46 1.71 -0.77
N ASP A 588 -9.64 1.05 -1.59
CA ASP A 588 -8.20 0.83 -1.42
C ASP A 588 -7.33 1.84 -2.19
N LEU A 589 -7.88 3.01 -2.54
CA LEU A 589 -7.20 4.07 -3.27
C LEU A 589 -6.52 5.07 -2.32
N ALA A 590 -5.22 5.31 -2.55
CA ALA A 590 -4.48 6.38 -1.88
C ALA A 590 -4.84 7.76 -2.45
N LEU A 591 -5.12 8.72 -1.57
CA LEU A 591 -5.46 10.10 -1.93
C LEU A 591 -4.30 11.05 -1.61
N LYS A 592 -4.12 12.05 -2.45
CA LYS A 592 -3.15 13.12 -2.26
C LYS A 592 -3.73 14.30 -1.48
N ASN A 593 -5.02 14.58 -1.67
CA ASN A 593 -5.76 15.60 -0.94
C ASN A 593 -7.18 15.10 -0.64
N LYS A 594 -7.84 15.79 0.30
CA LYS A 594 -9.23 15.55 0.63
C LYS A 594 -10.15 15.81 -0.56
N PHE A 595 -11.31 15.17 -0.52
CA PHE A 595 -12.44 15.41 -1.42
C PHE A 595 -13.72 15.70 -0.60
N ARG A 596 -14.75 16.19 -1.27
CA ARG A 596 -16.05 16.46 -0.63
C ARG A 596 -17.03 15.35 -0.97
N VAL A 597 -17.68 14.79 0.04
CA VAL A 597 -18.83 13.90 -0.12
C VAL A 597 -20.13 14.68 0.13
N GLY A 598 -21.16 14.39 -0.66
CA GLY A 598 -22.51 14.94 -0.47
C GLY A 598 -23.54 13.84 -0.37
N ILE A 599 -24.42 13.86 0.63
CA ILE A 599 -25.52 12.90 0.78
C ILE A 599 -26.85 13.66 0.87
N ARG A 600 -27.81 13.28 0.02
CA ARG A 600 -29.18 13.80 0.07
C ARG A 600 -29.97 13.06 1.15
N TYR A 601 -30.79 13.78 1.89
CA TYR A 601 -31.70 13.23 2.91
C TYR A 601 -33.16 13.59 2.59
N GLU A 602 -34.09 12.82 3.15
CA GLU A 602 -35.51 13.03 2.92
C GLU A 602 -36.04 14.27 3.67
N ARG A 603 -37.10 14.89 3.13
CA ARG A 603 -37.63 16.16 3.61
C ARG A 603 -38.10 16.11 5.05
N ASP A 604 -38.64 14.99 5.46
CA ASP A 604 -39.15 14.78 6.83
C ASP A 604 -38.04 14.79 7.89
N LEU A 605 -36.81 14.49 7.48
CA LEU A 605 -35.61 14.55 8.33
C LEU A 605 -35.07 15.98 8.47
N ALA A 606 -35.50 16.93 7.63
CA ALA A 606 -35.05 18.34 7.68
C ALA A 606 -35.37 19.05 9.00
N ALA A 607 -36.37 18.56 9.76
CA ALA A 607 -36.73 19.10 11.07
C ALA A 607 -35.72 18.74 12.18
N HIS A 608 -34.82 17.78 11.94
CA HIS A 608 -33.79 17.36 12.90
C HIS A 608 -32.51 18.20 12.74
N SER A 609 -32.17 18.96 13.77
CA SER A 609 -31.02 19.89 13.77
C SER A 609 -29.64 19.20 13.80
N ASN A 610 -29.60 17.89 14.07
CA ASN A 610 -28.38 17.14 14.40
C ASN A 610 -28.00 16.08 13.35
N LEU A 611 -28.38 16.30 12.08
CA LEU A 611 -27.96 15.43 10.98
C LEU A 611 -26.46 15.61 10.69
N GLY A 612 -25.76 14.51 10.53
CA GLY A 612 -24.34 14.51 10.20
C GLY A 612 -23.95 13.33 9.31
N ILE A 613 -22.84 13.48 8.62
CA ILE A 613 -22.23 12.40 7.85
C ILE A 613 -21.27 11.63 8.75
N TYR A 614 -21.36 10.31 8.71
CA TYR A 614 -20.49 9.38 9.39
C TYR A 614 -19.77 8.54 8.33
N TYR A 615 -18.48 8.27 8.56
CA TYR A 615 -17.72 7.29 7.79
C TYR A 615 -17.36 6.09 8.66
N TYR A 616 -17.18 4.92 8.04
CA TYR A 616 -16.82 3.70 8.76
C TYR A 616 -15.31 3.56 8.87
N ASP A 617 -14.76 3.68 10.09
CA ASP A 617 -13.34 3.43 10.37
C ASP A 617 -13.09 1.93 10.50
N GLN A 618 -12.46 1.32 9.49
CA GLN A 618 -12.17 -0.12 9.47
C GLN A 618 -11.20 -0.57 10.59
N LYS A 619 -10.32 0.31 11.08
CA LYS A 619 -9.36 -0.03 12.14
C LYS A 619 -10.02 -0.07 13.51
N ARG A 620 -11.01 0.79 13.73
CA ARG A 620 -11.78 0.89 14.98
C ARG A 620 -13.05 0.05 14.96
N GLU A 621 -13.43 -0.40 13.76
CA GLU A 621 -14.68 -1.11 13.51
C GLU A 621 -15.92 -0.30 13.98
N GLU A 622 -15.88 1.02 13.82
CA GLU A 622 -16.93 1.93 14.27
C GLU A 622 -17.27 3.03 13.26
N TRP A 623 -18.48 3.57 13.37
CA TRP A 623 -18.90 4.76 12.64
C TRP A 623 -18.38 6.02 13.33
N VAL A 624 -17.67 6.86 12.59
CA VAL A 624 -17.05 8.09 13.11
C VAL A 624 -17.70 9.31 12.46
N TYR A 625 -18.16 10.25 13.27
CA TYR A 625 -18.69 11.52 12.79
C TYR A 625 -17.59 12.35 12.09
N THR A 626 -17.95 12.95 10.96
CA THR A 626 -17.11 13.95 10.30
C THR A 626 -17.79 15.33 10.31
N PRO A 627 -17.05 16.45 10.50
CA PRO A 627 -17.63 17.78 10.44
C PRO A 627 -18.46 17.99 9.18
N THR A 628 -19.73 18.30 9.36
CA THR A 628 -20.75 18.31 8.30
C THR A 628 -21.37 19.67 8.13
N GLU A 629 -21.48 20.12 6.87
CA GLU A 629 -22.27 21.30 6.48
C GLU A 629 -23.67 20.85 6.01
N ASN A 630 -24.73 21.48 6.54
CA ASN A 630 -26.09 21.18 6.15
C ASN A 630 -26.70 22.27 5.27
N ASN A 631 -26.92 21.97 4.00
CA ASN A 631 -27.70 22.81 3.11
C ASN A 631 -29.19 22.40 3.12
N GLN A 632 -29.94 22.93 4.08
CA GLN A 632 -31.35 22.60 4.27
C GLN A 632 -32.23 22.89 3.04
N ARG A 633 -31.91 23.92 2.23
CA ARG A 633 -32.68 24.25 1.01
C ARG A 633 -32.57 23.16 -0.05
N LYS A 634 -31.39 22.58 -0.19
CA LYS A 634 -31.11 21.50 -1.16
C LYS A 634 -31.29 20.11 -0.56
N GLN A 635 -31.51 20.01 0.76
CA GLN A 635 -31.56 18.75 1.51
C GLN A 635 -30.31 17.90 1.29
N ILE A 636 -29.13 18.53 1.37
CA ILE A 636 -27.84 17.88 1.18
C ILE A 636 -26.95 18.19 2.37
N LEU A 637 -26.39 17.12 2.95
CA LEU A 637 -25.25 17.18 3.87
C LEU A 637 -23.97 17.07 3.07
N THR A 638 -22.92 17.84 3.44
CA THR A 638 -21.59 17.73 2.83
C THR A 638 -20.51 17.65 3.88
N ALA A 639 -19.48 16.86 3.62
CA ALA A 639 -18.32 16.70 4.49
C ALA A 639 -17.04 16.49 3.67
N GLU A 640 -15.87 16.77 4.28
CA GLU A 640 -14.58 16.48 3.68
C GLU A 640 -14.02 15.14 4.22
N LEU A 641 -13.57 14.28 3.32
CA LEU A 641 -12.95 12.99 3.63
C LEU A 641 -11.54 12.91 3.05
N SER A 642 -10.68 12.14 3.70
CA SER A 642 -9.30 11.84 3.28
C SER A 642 -9.11 10.39 2.81
N GLN A 643 -10.16 9.57 2.85
CA GLN A 643 -10.16 8.16 2.43
C GLN A 643 -11.49 7.79 1.78
N MET A 644 -11.47 6.75 0.95
CA MET A 644 -12.65 6.23 0.23
C MET A 644 -13.39 5.20 1.12
N ASP A 645 -13.95 5.66 2.22
CA ASP A 645 -14.66 4.81 3.18
C ASP A 645 -16.16 4.67 2.85
N ALA A 646 -16.84 3.77 3.55
CA ALA A 646 -18.29 3.73 3.55
C ALA A 646 -18.85 4.93 4.31
N VAL A 647 -19.91 5.54 3.81
CA VAL A 647 -20.54 6.74 4.38
C VAL A 647 -22.05 6.61 4.52
N THR A 648 -22.61 7.28 5.54
CA THR A 648 -24.06 7.34 5.81
C THR A 648 -24.43 8.63 6.55
N VAL A 649 -25.72 8.88 6.68
CA VAL A 649 -26.30 9.94 7.53
C VAL A 649 -26.90 9.33 8.78
#